data_81465ab3573d71975bf10be51dc5a305
#
_entry.id   81465ab3573d71975bf10be51dc5a305
#
_cell.length_a   1.000
_cell.length_b   1.000
_cell.length_c   1.000
_cell.angle_alpha   90.00
_cell.angle_beta   90.00
_cell.angle_gamma   90.00
#
_symmetry.space_group_name_H-M   'P 1'
#
loop_
_entity.id
_entity.type
_entity.pdbx_description
1 polymer ?
#
loop_
_entity_poly.entity_id
_entity_poly.type
_entity_poly.pdbx_seq_one_letter_code
_entity_poly.pdbx_strand_id
1 'polypeptide(L)'
;MLNTLLPILLFAALGLGVLGALRRVAMWRRGRASKVDLIGGLFAMPKRYMVDLHHVVARDKYIANTHVATAGGAVASIVLALLVHGFGLHNRILGYALLLMTAVMFVGAIFVYLRRRNPPARLSKGPWMRLPKSLLAFSASFFLLTLPVAGILPVNFGGWILAVILGIGVLWGVSELFFGMTWGGPMKHAFAGALHLAWHRRAERFGGGRSTGLKPLDLNDPSAPLGVERPKDFTWNQLLGFDACVQCGKCEAACPAFAAGQPLNPKKLIQDMVVGLAGGTDAKFAGSPYPGKPIGEHGGNPHQPIVNGLVDAETLWSCTTCRACVEECPMMIEHVDAIVDMRRHLTLEKGATPNKGAEVLENLIATDNPGGFAPGGRMNWAADLNLNLLSEKKSTDVLFWVGDGAFDMRNQRTLRAFVKVLKAAKIDFAVLGLEERDSGDVARRLGDEATFQLLAKRNIQTLAKYSFNRIVTCDPHSFHVLKNEYGAFDGNYLVQHHSTYMAEIIQAGALNLGQHKGNSVTYHDPCYLGRYNGEYEAPREVLRALGIEVKEMQRSGFRSRCCGGGGGAPITDIPGKQRIPDMRMEDIRETGAELVAVGCPQCTAMLEGVVEPRPLIKDIAELVADALLEDAAPNKPATPAKREPAEAH
;
A
#
# COMPACT_ATOMS: atom_id res chain seq x y z
N MET A 1 -22.40 19.63 44.20
CA MET A 1 -22.64 18.29 43.66
C MET A 1 -21.91 18.08 42.31
N LEU A 2 -22.15 18.94 41.29
CA LEU A 2 -21.46 18.76 39.98
C LEU A 2 -19.94 18.94 40.09
N ASN A 3 -19.47 19.94 40.81
CA ASN A 3 -18.03 20.21 41.02
C ASN A 3 -17.29 19.09 41.78
N THR A 4 -18.01 18.20 42.45
CA THR A 4 -17.42 17.04 43.14
C THR A 4 -17.53 15.77 42.31
N LEU A 5 -18.66 15.58 41.62
CA LEU A 5 -18.89 14.36 40.81
C LEU A 5 -18.16 14.37 39.47
N LEU A 6 -18.04 15.55 38.83
CA LEU A 6 -17.41 15.65 37.51
C LEU A 6 -15.93 15.24 37.51
N PRO A 7 -15.09 15.69 38.47
CA PRO A 7 -13.71 15.18 38.59
C PRO A 7 -13.64 13.67 38.75
N ILE A 8 -14.50 13.10 39.63
CA ILE A 8 -14.54 11.65 39.88
C ILE A 8 -14.88 10.91 38.60
N LEU A 9 -15.89 11.36 37.85
CA LEU A 9 -16.28 10.77 36.58
C LEU A 9 -15.15 10.86 35.53
N LEU A 10 -14.48 12.01 35.45
CA LEU A 10 -13.37 12.19 34.50
C LEU A 10 -12.17 11.27 34.81
N PHE A 11 -11.78 11.17 36.08
CA PHE A 11 -10.69 10.30 36.48
C PHE A 11 -11.04 8.82 36.40
N ALA A 12 -12.28 8.44 36.74
CA ALA A 12 -12.78 7.08 36.51
C ALA A 12 -12.76 6.77 35.01
N ALA A 13 -13.15 7.73 34.21
CA ALA A 13 -13.11 7.71 32.78
C ALA A 13 -11.69 7.46 32.27
N LEU A 14 -10.74 8.24 32.67
CA LEU A 14 -9.34 8.08 32.31
C LEU A 14 -8.82 6.70 32.75
N GLY A 15 -9.13 6.26 33.97
CA GLY A 15 -8.72 4.94 34.49
C GLY A 15 -9.22 3.78 33.66
N LEU A 16 -10.49 3.79 33.27
CA LEU A 16 -11.05 2.78 32.38
C LEU A 16 -10.41 2.85 30.97
N GLY A 17 -10.17 4.07 30.43
CA GLY A 17 -9.45 4.24 29.17
C GLY A 17 -8.06 3.61 29.20
N VAL A 18 -7.32 3.81 30.30
CA VAL A 18 -6.02 3.16 30.53
C VAL A 18 -6.15 1.64 30.60
N LEU A 19 -7.14 1.10 31.30
CA LEU A 19 -7.41 -0.35 31.33
C LEU A 19 -7.72 -0.90 29.93
N GLY A 20 -8.51 -0.18 29.14
CA GLY A 20 -8.77 -0.54 27.74
C GLY A 20 -7.51 -0.52 26.89
N ALA A 21 -6.68 0.49 27.04
CA ALA A 21 -5.38 0.59 26.36
C ALA A 21 -4.43 -0.57 26.75
N LEU A 22 -4.34 -0.87 28.05
CA LEU A 22 -3.54 -2.01 28.54
C LEU A 22 -4.02 -3.34 27.97
N ARG A 23 -5.34 -3.54 27.87
CA ARG A 23 -5.91 -4.71 27.20
C ARG A 23 -5.46 -4.80 25.74
N ARG A 24 -5.48 -3.70 24.99
CA ARG A 24 -5.02 -3.66 23.59
C ARG A 24 -3.53 -4.01 23.49
N VAL A 25 -2.70 -3.42 24.33
CA VAL A 25 -1.27 -3.72 24.40
C VAL A 25 -1.05 -5.21 24.71
N ALA A 26 -1.79 -5.78 25.68
CA ALA A 26 -1.70 -7.20 26.01
C ALA A 26 -2.08 -8.12 24.84
N MET A 27 -3.02 -7.69 23.98
CA MET A 27 -3.37 -8.42 22.78
C MET A 27 -2.24 -8.37 21.74
N TRP A 28 -1.68 -7.19 21.46
CA TRP A 28 -0.57 -7.05 20.49
C TRP A 28 0.68 -7.81 20.94
N ARG A 29 0.98 -7.82 22.25
CA ARG A 29 2.10 -8.58 22.84
C ARG A 29 2.02 -10.09 22.64
N ARG A 30 0.88 -10.64 22.21
CA ARG A 30 0.76 -12.04 21.80
C ARG A 30 1.46 -12.34 20.48
N GLY A 31 1.73 -11.29 19.66
CA GLY A 31 2.48 -11.40 18.42
C GLY A 31 3.97 -11.64 18.66
N ARG A 32 4.65 -12.09 17.62
CA ARG A 32 6.10 -12.31 17.64
C ARG A 32 6.86 -11.01 17.89
N ALA A 33 8.05 -11.13 18.46
CA ALA A 33 8.95 -10.01 18.67
C ALA A 33 9.32 -9.34 17.33
N SER A 34 9.47 -8.02 17.37
CA SER A 34 9.97 -7.23 16.24
C SER A 34 10.86 -6.12 16.80
N LYS A 35 11.99 -5.91 16.15
CA LYS A 35 12.91 -4.82 16.50
C LYS A 35 12.32 -3.52 15.98
N VAL A 36 12.05 -2.58 16.87
CA VAL A 36 11.62 -1.21 16.56
C VAL A 36 12.30 -0.24 17.51
N ASP A 37 12.57 0.96 17.04
CA ASP A 37 13.01 2.06 17.91
C ASP A 37 11.79 2.59 18.68
N LEU A 38 11.64 2.14 19.93
CA LEU A 38 10.48 2.50 20.76
C LEU A 38 10.49 3.99 21.13
N ILE A 39 11.65 4.53 21.49
CA ILE A 39 11.76 5.91 21.98
C ILE A 39 11.75 6.88 20.81
N GLY A 40 12.62 6.71 19.82
CA GLY A 40 12.65 7.56 18.63
C GLY A 40 11.36 7.54 17.85
N GLY A 41 10.67 6.37 17.79
CA GLY A 41 9.35 6.25 17.19
C GLY A 41 8.29 7.13 17.87
N LEU A 42 8.28 7.20 19.21
CA LEU A 42 7.37 8.09 19.95
C LEU A 42 7.65 9.57 19.67
N PHE A 43 8.92 9.96 19.62
CA PHE A 43 9.30 11.35 19.27
C PHE A 43 8.98 11.68 17.81
N ALA A 44 9.05 10.73 16.90
CA ALA A 44 8.71 10.92 15.49
C ALA A 44 7.19 10.94 15.24
N MET A 45 6.38 10.37 16.14
CA MET A 45 4.93 10.21 15.96
C MET A 45 4.19 11.51 15.66
N PRO A 46 4.43 12.66 16.33
CA PRO A 46 3.74 13.89 16.01
C PRO A 46 3.95 14.35 14.55
N LYS A 47 5.19 14.30 14.04
CA LYS A 47 5.48 14.60 12.63
C LYS A 47 4.76 13.63 11.70
N ARG A 48 4.86 12.32 11.96
CA ARG A 48 4.20 11.28 11.17
C ARG A 48 2.68 11.44 11.15
N TYR A 49 2.08 11.87 12.26
CA TYR A 49 0.65 12.16 12.32
C TYR A 49 0.30 13.43 11.55
N MET A 50 0.99 14.54 11.80
CA MET A 50 0.64 15.86 11.26
C MET A 50 0.99 16.00 9.78
N VAL A 51 2.03 15.32 9.29
CA VAL A 51 2.51 15.43 7.92
C VAL A 51 2.16 14.16 7.12
N ASP A 52 2.73 13.01 7.49
CA ASP A 52 2.66 11.81 6.64
C ASP A 52 1.24 11.23 6.54
N LEU A 53 0.54 11.13 7.67
CA LEU A 53 -0.86 10.66 7.67
C LEU A 53 -1.77 11.67 6.99
N HIS A 54 -1.62 12.96 7.30
CA HIS A 54 -2.47 14.00 6.72
C HIS A 54 -2.26 14.15 5.21
N HIS A 55 -1.07 13.88 4.68
CA HIS A 55 -0.86 13.83 3.23
C HIS A 55 -1.81 12.84 2.54
N VAL A 56 -2.00 11.64 3.11
CA VAL A 56 -2.95 10.65 2.56
C VAL A 56 -4.40 11.06 2.80
N VAL A 57 -4.70 11.63 3.97
CA VAL A 57 -6.06 12.08 4.33
C VAL A 57 -6.48 13.29 3.49
N ALA A 58 -5.55 14.20 3.19
CA ALA A 58 -5.77 15.43 2.42
C ALA A 58 -6.15 15.20 0.95
N ARG A 59 -5.96 13.99 0.43
CA ARG A 59 -6.49 13.58 -0.89
C ARG A 59 -8.02 13.73 -1.00
N ASP A 60 -8.70 13.84 0.17
CA ASP A 60 -10.11 14.19 0.29
C ASP A 60 -10.22 15.38 1.26
N LYS A 61 -10.33 16.59 0.71
CA LYS A 61 -10.35 17.86 1.49
C LYS A 61 -11.45 17.89 2.55
N TYR A 62 -12.64 17.34 2.23
CA TYR A 62 -13.75 17.29 3.19
C TYR A 62 -13.38 16.43 4.40
N ILE A 63 -12.80 15.25 4.16
CA ILE A 63 -12.39 14.34 5.24
C ILE A 63 -11.25 14.96 6.05
N ALA A 64 -10.27 15.59 5.40
CA ALA A 64 -9.14 16.21 6.07
C ALA A 64 -9.60 17.29 7.06
N ASN A 65 -10.36 18.26 6.60
CA ASN A 65 -10.85 19.36 7.43
C ASN A 65 -11.74 18.87 8.58
N THR A 66 -12.65 17.94 8.27
CA THR A 66 -13.53 17.34 9.28
C THR A 66 -12.73 16.56 10.32
N HIS A 67 -11.70 15.82 9.90
CA HIS A 67 -10.85 15.04 10.81
C HIS A 67 -10.01 15.94 11.72
N VAL A 68 -9.39 16.98 11.16
CA VAL A 68 -8.59 17.93 11.95
C VAL A 68 -9.48 18.63 13.00
N ALA A 69 -10.65 19.13 12.61
CA ALA A 69 -11.59 19.78 13.54
C ALA A 69 -12.06 18.79 14.63
N THR A 70 -12.47 17.57 14.24
CA THR A 70 -13.02 16.60 15.20
C THR A 70 -11.94 16.00 16.09
N ALA A 71 -10.85 15.47 15.52
CA ALA A 71 -9.80 14.77 16.27
C ALA A 71 -8.91 15.75 17.05
N GLY A 72 -8.49 16.85 16.42
CA GLY A 72 -7.72 17.90 17.08
C GLY A 72 -8.52 18.58 18.19
N GLY A 73 -9.78 18.93 17.89
CA GLY A 73 -10.72 19.45 18.88
C GLY A 73 -10.98 18.49 20.04
N ALA A 74 -11.13 17.17 19.77
CA ALA A 74 -11.34 16.16 20.80
C ALA A 74 -10.13 16.02 21.74
N VAL A 75 -8.92 15.88 21.20
CA VAL A 75 -7.69 15.76 22.01
C VAL A 75 -7.50 16.99 22.90
N ALA A 76 -7.59 18.19 22.30
CA ALA A 76 -7.46 19.44 23.05
C ALA A 76 -8.57 19.60 24.11
N SER A 77 -9.82 19.27 23.76
CA SER A 77 -10.95 19.34 24.69
C SER A 77 -10.81 18.38 25.86
N ILE A 78 -10.32 17.15 25.64
CA ILE A 78 -10.11 16.17 26.73
C ILE A 78 -9.03 16.67 27.68
N VAL A 79 -7.89 17.16 27.17
CA VAL A 79 -6.80 17.69 28.00
C VAL A 79 -7.28 18.92 28.81
N LEU A 80 -7.91 19.87 28.15
CA LEU A 80 -8.43 21.08 28.82
C LEU A 80 -9.56 20.76 29.81
N ALA A 81 -10.46 19.83 29.50
CA ALA A 81 -11.50 19.39 30.41
C ALA A 81 -10.93 18.74 31.68
N LEU A 82 -9.86 17.93 31.55
CA LEU A 82 -9.14 17.38 32.70
C LEU A 82 -8.50 18.50 33.54
N LEU A 83 -7.86 19.47 32.92
CA LEU A 83 -7.27 20.61 33.64
C LEU A 83 -8.33 21.45 34.38
N VAL A 84 -9.38 21.86 33.67
CA VAL A 84 -10.41 22.75 34.20
C VAL A 84 -11.32 22.03 35.17
N HIS A 85 -11.91 20.92 34.76
CA HIS A 85 -12.96 20.23 35.53
C HIS A 85 -12.44 19.04 36.34
N GLY A 86 -11.31 18.44 35.95
CA GLY A 86 -10.66 17.35 36.68
C GLY A 86 -9.80 17.87 37.83
N PHE A 87 -8.83 18.72 37.52
CA PHE A 87 -7.90 19.29 38.51
C PHE A 87 -8.41 20.60 39.14
N GLY A 88 -9.55 21.13 38.69
CA GLY A 88 -10.16 22.34 39.26
C GLY A 88 -9.38 23.63 38.96
N LEU A 89 -8.61 23.67 37.88
CA LEU A 89 -7.88 24.89 37.48
C LEU A 89 -8.84 25.89 36.81
N HIS A 90 -9.68 26.54 37.65
CA HIS A 90 -10.69 27.49 37.21
C HIS A 90 -10.04 28.83 36.83
N ASN A 91 -9.49 28.92 35.64
CA ASN A 91 -8.93 30.12 35.05
C ASN A 91 -9.74 30.52 33.81
N ARG A 92 -10.06 31.81 33.65
CA ARG A 92 -10.81 32.31 32.48
C ARG A 92 -10.16 31.99 31.15
N ILE A 93 -8.83 32.07 31.07
CA ILE A 93 -8.09 31.77 29.83
C ILE A 93 -8.27 30.28 29.45
N LEU A 94 -8.12 29.36 30.42
CA LEU A 94 -8.36 27.94 30.21
C LEU A 94 -9.84 27.67 29.87
N GLY A 95 -10.77 28.42 30.51
CA GLY A 95 -12.20 28.38 30.19
C GLY A 95 -12.45 28.74 28.72
N TYR A 96 -11.94 29.87 28.25
CA TYR A 96 -12.09 30.27 26.84
C TYR A 96 -11.42 29.29 25.89
N ALA A 97 -10.23 28.76 26.22
CA ALA A 97 -9.58 27.74 25.42
C ALA A 97 -10.43 26.47 25.29
N LEU A 98 -11.02 26.00 26.39
CA LEU A 98 -11.90 24.83 26.37
C LEU A 98 -13.19 25.10 25.57
N LEU A 99 -13.79 26.29 25.71
CA LEU A 99 -14.95 26.68 24.90
C LEU A 99 -14.64 26.67 23.41
N LEU A 100 -13.50 27.24 23.02
CA LEU A 100 -13.07 27.23 21.62
C LEU A 100 -12.88 25.81 21.09
N MET A 101 -12.17 24.97 21.82
CA MET A 101 -11.85 23.59 21.36
C MET A 101 -13.11 22.71 21.32
N THR A 102 -14.01 22.83 22.30
CA THR A 102 -15.28 22.10 22.26
C THR A 102 -16.21 22.60 21.14
N ALA A 103 -16.21 23.90 20.82
CA ALA A 103 -16.93 24.44 19.67
C ALA A 103 -16.36 23.91 18.33
N VAL A 104 -15.03 23.91 18.15
CA VAL A 104 -14.37 23.34 16.97
C VAL A 104 -14.71 21.85 16.83
N MET A 105 -14.62 21.09 17.93
CA MET A 105 -15.01 19.69 17.97
C MET A 105 -16.47 19.47 17.61
N PHE A 106 -17.38 20.30 18.13
CA PHE A 106 -18.83 20.23 17.88
C PHE A 106 -19.15 20.42 16.39
N VAL A 107 -18.56 21.44 15.77
CA VAL A 107 -18.71 21.69 14.32
C VAL A 107 -18.17 20.52 13.51
N GLY A 108 -16.97 20.03 13.84
CA GLY A 108 -16.41 18.85 13.19
C GLY A 108 -17.31 17.61 13.33
N ALA A 109 -17.86 17.38 14.53
CA ALA A 109 -18.77 16.27 14.81
C ALA A 109 -20.09 16.36 14.03
N ILE A 110 -20.63 17.58 13.79
CA ILE A 110 -21.78 17.77 12.88
C ILE A 110 -21.45 17.26 11.48
N PHE A 111 -20.30 17.64 10.90
CA PHE A 111 -19.92 17.18 9.58
C PHE A 111 -19.70 15.66 9.53
N VAL A 112 -19.13 15.06 10.58
CA VAL A 112 -19.05 13.59 10.71
C VAL A 112 -20.45 12.97 10.74
N TYR A 113 -21.38 13.55 11.49
CA TYR A 113 -22.76 13.07 11.59
C TYR A 113 -23.48 13.14 10.24
N LEU A 114 -23.41 14.28 9.55
CA LEU A 114 -24.04 14.48 8.23
C LEU A 114 -23.53 13.47 7.21
N ARG A 115 -22.22 13.27 7.16
CA ARG A 115 -21.61 12.26 6.28
C ARG A 115 -22.06 10.83 6.61
N ARG A 116 -22.23 10.51 7.89
CA ARG A 116 -22.66 9.18 8.33
C ARG A 116 -24.17 8.96 8.26
N ARG A 117 -24.96 10.01 8.07
CA ARG A 117 -26.42 9.90 7.82
C ARG A 117 -26.68 9.20 6.50
N ASN A 118 -25.92 9.54 5.43
CA ASN A 118 -25.95 8.90 4.12
C ASN A 118 -24.54 8.38 3.77
N PRO A 119 -24.10 7.28 4.41
CA PRO A 119 -22.73 6.83 4.26
C PRO A 119 -22.49 6.17 2.90
N PRO A 120 -21.32 6.39 2.26
CA PRO A 120 -20.90 5.58 1.12
C PRO A 120 -20.99 4.08 1.43
N ALA A 121 -21.27 3.25 0.42
CA ALA A 121 -21.41 1.80 0.60
C ALA A 121 -20.21 1.15 1.31
N ARG A 122 -19.00 1.65 1.03
CA ARG A 122 -17.74 1.18 1.64
C ARG A 122 -17.58 1.50 3.13
N LEU A 123 -18.36 2.43 3.68
CA LEU A 123 -18.21 2.84 5.07
C LEU A 123 -18.99 1.92 6.01
N SER A 124 -18.34 1.44 7.09
CA SER A 124 -19.01 0.59 8.08
C SER A 124 -20.19 1.30 8.74
N LYS A 125 -21.30 0.58 8.88
CA LYS A 125 -22.58 1.04 9.46
C LYS A 125 -22.76 0.48 10.89
N GLY A 126 -23.97 0.50 11.39
CA GLY A 126 -24.34 -0.07 12.68
C GLY A 126 -23.70 0.66 13.86
N PRO A 127 -22.97 -0.03 14.76
CA PRO A 127 -22.41 0.58 15.97
C PRO A 127 -21.49 1.77 15.72
N TRP A 128 -20.92 1.91 14.52
CA TRP A 128 -20.13 3.08 14.13
C TRP A 128 -20.95 4.38 14.07
N MET A 129 -22.29 4.30 13.98
CA MET A 129 -23.18 5.47 14.01
C MET A 129 -23.30 6.10 15.39
N ARG A 130 -22.87 5.42 16.45
CA ARG A 130 -22.85 5.96 17.81
C ARG A 130 -21.77 7.03 17.98
N LEU A 131 -20.62 6.90 17.30
CA LEU A 131 -19.48 7.81 17.45
C LEU A 131 -19.85 9.29 17.24
N PRO A 132 -20.44 9.74 16.11
CA PRO A 132 -20.74 11.15 15.93
C PRO A 132 -21.73 11.67 16.97
N LYS A 133 -22.70 10.87 17.42
CA LYS A 133 -23.66 11.25 18.47
C LYS A 133 -22.96 11.46 19.82
N SER A 134 -22.01 10.58 20.15
CA SER A 134 -21.23 10.68 21.39
C SER A 134 -20.28 11.88 21.38
N LEU A 135 -19.67 12.19 20.23
CA LEU A 135 -18.84 13.38 20.06
C LEU A 135 -19.66 14.67 20.21
N LEU A 136 -20.87 14.72 19.64
CA LEU A 136 -21.79 15.85 19.80
C LEU A 136 -22.23 16.02 21.27
N ALA A 137 -22.63 14.93 21.94
CA ALA A 137 -23.03 14.97 23.35
C ALA A 137 -21.89 15.43 24.25
N PHE A 138 -20.67 14.93 24.04
CA PHE A 138 -19.46 15.32 24.78
C PHE A 138 -19.15 16.81 24.59
N SER A 139 -19.03 17.25 23.35
CA SER A 139 -18.63 18.64 23.05
C SER A 139 -19.66 19.66 23.50
N ALA A 140 -20.96 19.41 23.26
CA ALA A 140 -22.03 20.29 23.70
C ALA A 140 -22.08 20.39 25.23
N SER A 141 -22.02 19.26 25.94
CA SER A 141 -22.08 19.25 27.41
C SER A 141 -20.89 19.96 28.03
N PHE A 142 -19.65 19.69 27.58
CA PHE A 142 -18.48 20.41 28.11
C PHE A 142 -18.45 21.88 27.71
N PHE A 143 -18.95 22.25 26.54
CA PHE A 143 -19.12 23.66 26.18
C PHE A 143 -20.01 24.39 27.19
N LEU A 144 -21.21 23.85 27.45
CA LEU A 144 -22.16 24.46 28.39
C LEU A 144 -21.65 24.48 29.83
N LEU A 145 -21.02 23.40 30.30
CA LEU A 145 -20.42 23.32 31.64
C LEU A 145 -19.26 24.31 31.84
N THR A 146 -18.64 24.78 30.79
CA THR A 146 -17.47 25.69 30.86
C THR A 146 -17.87 27.16 30.82
N LEU A 147 -19.09 27.51 30.40
CA LEU A 147 -19.56 28.90 30.34
C LEU A 147 -19.45 29.66 31.69
N PRO A 148 -19.78 29.05 32.84
CA PRO A 148 -19.57 29.70 34.13
C PRO A 148 -18.09 29.88 34.47
N VAL A 149 -17.21 28.93 34.13
CA VAL A 149 -15.75 29.02 34.37
C VAL A 149 -15.14 30.17 33.58
N ALA A 150 -15.62 30.38 32.36
CA ALA A 150 -15.22 31.51 31.52
C ALA A 150 -15.81 32.87 31.97
N GLY A 151 -16.72 32.87 32.94
CA GLY A 151 -17.38 34.07 33.43
C GLY A 151 -18.47 34.63 32.51
N ILE A 152 -18.96 33.80 31.55
CA ILE A 152 -20.03 34.20 30.61
C ILE A 152 -21.40 34.05 31.23
N LEU A 153 -21.61 33.05 32.07
CA LEU A 153 -22.85 32.78 32.79
C LEU A 153 -22.62 32.73 34.31
N PRO A 154 -23.63 33.03 35.13
CA PRO A 154 -23.57 32.84 36.58
C PRO A 154 -23.35 31.37 36.94
N VAL A 155 -22.63 31.12 38.03
CA VAL A 155 -22.28 29.74 38.51
C VAL A 155 -23.55 28.89 38.75
N ASN A 156 -24.66 29.50 39.11
CA ASN A 156 -25.93 28.81 39.39
C ASN A 156 -26.91 28.79 38.21
N PHE A 157 -26.45 29.10 36.99
CA PHE A 157 -27.30 29.12 35.82
C PHE A 157 -27.95 27.76 35.56
N GLY A 158 -29.25 27.73 35.39
CA GLY A 158 -30.03 26.54 35.03
C GLY A 158 -30.33 25.55 36.17
N GLY A 159 -29.81 25.79 37.38
CA GLY A 159 -30.09 24.96 38.55
C GLY A 159 -29.66 23.47 38.40
N TRP A 160 -30.20 22.60 39.26
CA TRP A 160 -29.88 21.19 39.33
C TRP A 160 -30.38 20.37 38.12
N ILE A 161 -31.48 20.77 37.49
CA ILE A 161 -32.07 20.07 36.33
C ILE A 161 -31.10 20.13 35.14
N LEU A 162 -30.59 21.33 34.81
CA LEU A 162 -29.62 21.49 33.75
C LEU A 162 -28.33 20.72 34.06
N ALA A 163 -27.90 20.74 35.31
CA ALA A 163 -26.74 19.99 35.78
C ALA A 163 -26.88 18.47 35.56
N VAL A 164 -28.07 17.91 35.80
CA VAL A 164 -28.35 16.47 35.56
C VAL A 164 -28.34 16.16 34.06
N ILE A 165 -28.99 16.98 33.24
CA ILE A 165 -29.03 16.78 31.77
C ILE A 165 -27.63 16.82 31.19
N LEU A 166 -26.82 17.81 31.58
CA LEU A 166 -25.43 17.92 31.14
C LEU A 166 -24.57 16.77 31.62
N GLY A 167 -24.78 16.32 32.88
CA GLY A 167 -24.11 15.12 33.41
C GLY A 167 -24.41 13.86 32.62
N ILE A 168 -25.65 13.65 32.19
CA ILE A 168 -26.04 12.54 31.32
C ILE A 168 -25.32 12.65 29.96
N GLY A 169 -25.28 13.85 29.37
CA GLY A 169 -24.58 14.09 28.11
C GLY A 169 -23.07 13.81 28.19
N VAL A 170 -22.44 14.23 29.29
CA VAL A 170 -21.03 13.93 29.58
C VAL A 170 -20.82 12.42 29.72
N LEU A 171 -21.64 11.74 30.53
CA LEU A 171 -21.58 10.30 30.73
C LEU A 171 -21.72 9.54 29.42
N TRP A 172 -22.64 9.95 28.57
CA TRP A 172 -22.79 9.31 27.25
C TRP A 172 -21.56 9.53 26.37
N GLY A 173 -21.08 10.77 26.24
CA GLY A 173 -19.88 11.05 25.44
C GLY A 173 -18.66 10.30 25.93
N VAL A 174 -18.45 10.30 27.24
CA VAL A 174 -17.32 9.62 27.88
C VAL A 174 -17.43 8.10 27.75
N SER A 175 -18.62 7.51 27.90
CA SER A 175 -18.80 6.05 27.80
C SER A 175 -18.34 5.49 26.45
N GLU A 176 -18.50 6.22 25.36
CA GLU A 176 -18.04 5.78 24.04
C GLU A 176 -16.50 5.81 23.92
N LEU A 177 -15.82 6.69 24.63
CA LEU A 177 -14.35 6.67 24.72
C LEU A 177 -13.86 5.38 25.38
N PHE A 178 -14.59 4.89 26.40
CA PHE A 178 -14.25 3.66 27.12
C PHE A 178 -14.55 2.41 26.35
N PHE A 179 -15.84 2.24 26.02
CA PHE A 179 -16.32 1.06 25.35
C PHE A 179 -15.70 0.93 23.97
N GLY A 180 -15.43 2.06 23.31
CA GLY A 180 -14.72 2.09 22.04
C GLY A 180 -13.29 1.60 22.15
N MET A 181 -12.58 1.94 23.22
CA MET A 181 -11.21 1.50 23.44
C MET A 181 -11.16 0.02 23.87
N THR A 182 -11.98 -0.37 24.83
CA THR A 182 -11.89 -1.69 25.48
C THR A 182 -12.42 -2.82 24.58
N TRP A 183 -13.53 -2.57 23.85
CA TRP A 183 -14.26 -3.60 23.12
C TRP A 183 -14.22 -3.43 21.57
N GLY A 184 -13.17 -2.80 21.07
CA GLY A 184 -12.93 -2.70 19.64
C GLY A 184 -13.74 -1.67 18.89
N GLY A 185 -14.40 -0.77 19.62
CA GLY A 185 -15.20 0.31 19.03
C GLY A 185 -14.38 1.38 18.30
N PRO A 186 -15.06 2.39 17.75
CA PRO A 186 -14.42 3.38 16.86
C PRO A 186 -13.24 4.12 17.45
N MET A 187 -13.23 4.38 18.76
CA MET A 187 -12.18 5.18 19.40
C MET A 187 -10.83 4.45 19.53
N LYS A 188 -10.79 3.12 19.41
CA LYS A 188 -9.53 2.38 19.50
C LYS A 188 -8.48 2.84 18.49
N HIS A 189 -8.93 3.31 17.29
CA HIS A 189 -8.01 3.74 16.25
C HIS A 189 -7.21 4.99 16.65
N ALA A 190 -7.69 5.83 17.52
CA ALA A 190 -6.95 7.00 18.00
C ALA A 190 -5.70 6.56 18.78
N PHE A 191 -5.84 5.58 19.68
CA PHE A 191 -4.76 5.03 20.46
C PHE A 191 -3.87 4.09 19.61
N ALA A 192 -4.46 3.07 19.00
CA ALA A 192 -3.72 2.13 18.17
C ALA A 192 -3.07 2.81 16.96
N GLY A 193 -3.74 3.80 16.36
CA GLY A 193 -3.21 4.56 15.24
C GLY A 193 -2.00 5.42 15.59
N ALA A 194 -2.02 6.11 16.72
CA ALA A 194 -0.88 6.89 17.18
C ALA A 194 0.34 5.99 17.44
N LEU A 195 0.14 4.87 18.14
CA LEU A 195 1.22 3.90 18.40
C LEU A 195 1.67 3.17 17.13
N HIS A 196 0.76 2.91 16.17
CA HIS A 196 1.12 2.34 14.88
C HIS A 196 2.02 3.28 14.08
N LEU A 197 1.76 4.59 14.09
CA LEU A 197 2.62 5.59 13.48
C LEU A 197 3.99 5.66 14.20
N ALA A 198 4.01 5.55 15.53
CA ALA A 198 5.25 5.51 16.29
C ALA A 198 6.10 4.28 15.95
N TRP A 199 5.48 3.10 15.90
CA TRP A 199 6.16 1.79 15.80
C TRP A 199 5.83 1.03 14.52
N HIS A 200 5.72 1.77 13.42
CA HIS A 200 5.38 1.21 12.11
C HIS A 200 6.41 0.16 11.67
N ARG A 201 5.94 -0.95 11.08
CA ARG A 201 6.80 -2.04 10.58
C ARG A 201 7.85 -1.56 9.57
N ARG A 202 7.52 -0.50 8.83
CA ARG A 202 8.36 0.15 7.81
C ARG A 202 8.61 1.61 8.20
N ALA A 203 9.34 1.82 9.30
CA ALA A 203 9.65 3.17 9.80
C ALA A 203 10.41 4.01 8.76
N GLU A 204 11.22 3.36 7.93
CA GLU A 204 12.00 3.93 6.84
C GLU A 204 11.17 4.66 5.78
N ARG A 205 9.89 4.32 5.61
CA ARG A 205 8.99 5.03 4.68
C ARG A 205 8.76 6.50 5.03
N PHE A 206 8.97 6.88 6.30
CA PHE A 206 8.82 8.25 6.78
C PHE A 206 10.09 9.09 6.60
N GLY A 207 11.16 8.50 6.10
CA GLY A 207 12.43 9.16 5.79
C GLY A 207 12.58 9.65 4.34
N GLY A 208 11.46 9.74 3.60
CA GLY A 208 11.48 10.23 2.22
C GLY A 208 11.69 9.15 1.14
N GLY A 209 12.06 7.93 1.53
CA GLY A 209 12.20 6.79 0.62
C GLY A 209 10.94 5.91 0.57
N ARG A 210 10.69 5.26 -0.58
CA ARG A 210 9.66 4.20 -0.65
C ARG A 210 10.24 2.88 -0.15
N SER A 211 9.83 2.45 1.04
CA SER A 211 10.14 1.13 1.56
C SER A 211 9.01 0.16 1.21
N THR A 212 9.16 -0.57 0.13
CA THR A 212 8.12 -1.45 -0.43
C THR A 212 8.56 -2.90 -0.61
N GLY A 213 9.86 -3.19 -0.56
CA GLY A 213 10.40 -4.54 -0.62
C GLY A 213 9.91 -5.42 0.53
N LEU A 214 9.61 -6.70 0.27
CA LEU A 214 9.24 -7.65 1.31
C LEU A 214 10.45 -7.94 2.21
N LYS A 215 10.22 -8.05 3.52
CA LYS A 215 11.27 -8.47 4.45
C LYS A 215 11.53 -9.97 4.27
N PRO A 216 12.81 -10.41 4.20
CA PRO A 216 13.14 -11.81 4.02
C PRO A 216 12.79 -12.65 5.26
N LEU A 217 12.55 -13.94 5.06
CA LEU A 217 12.57 -14.92 6.14
C LEU A 217 14.03 -15.32 6.43
N ASP A 218 14.32 -15.61 7.69
CA ASP A 218 15.56 -16.26 8.05
C ASP A 218 15.40 -17.77 7.85
N LEU A 219 15.96 -18.27 6.75
CA LEU A 219 15.91 -19.70 6.44
C LEU A 219 17.07 -20.47 7.05
N ASN A 220 18.01 -19.80 7.73
CA ASN A 220 19.12 -20.46 8.41
C ASN A 220 18.76 -20.88 9.84
N ASP A 221 17.73 -20.26 10.43
CA ASP A 221 17.20 -20.65 11.73
C ASP A 221 16.06 -21.69 11.55
N PRO A 222 16.30 -22.98 11.86
CA PRO A 222 15.28 -24.01 11.71
C PRO A 222 14.09 -23.84 12.67
N SER A 223 14.21 -22.97 13.67
CA SER A 223 13.12 -22.63 14.58
C SER A 223 12.30 -21.43 14.10
N ALA A 224 12.78 -20.71 13.09
CA ALA A 224 12.08 -19.57 12.53
C ALA A 224 10.82 -20.03 11.78
N PRO A 225 9.65 -19.46 12.08
CA PRO A 225 8.42 -19.89 11.41
C PRO A 225 8.41 -19.41 9.94
N LEU A 226 8.07 -20.32 9.04
CA LEU A 226 8.02 -20.10 7.60
C LEU A 226 6.70 -19.40 7.21
N GLY A 227 6.43 -18.23 7.76
CA GLY A 227 5.25 -17.44 7.51
C GLY A 227 4.28 -17.35 8.69
N VAL A 228 2.99 -17.19 8.41
CA VAL A 228 1.95 -16.93 9.41
C VAL A 228 0.78 -17.89 9.22
N GLU A 229 0.56 -18.77 10.20
CA GLU A 229 -0.58 -19.69 10.27
C GLU A 229 -1.75 -19.09 11.07
N ARG A 230 -1.45 -18.42 12.18
CA ARG A 230 -2.40 -17.97 13.19
C ARG A 230 -2.26 -16.47 13.44
N PRO A 231 -3.29 -15.76 13.93
CA PRO A 231 -3.18 -14.32 14.21
C PRO A 231 -1.98 -13.96 15.10
N LYS A 232 -1.66 -14.77 16.10
CA LYS A 232 -0.50 -14.56 16.99
C LYS A 232 0.87 -14.72 16.32
N ASP A 233 0.93 -15.32 15.13
CA ASP A 233 2.19 -15.53 14.41
C ASP A 233 2.64 -14.28 13.64
N PHE A 234 1.78 -13.28 13.51
CA PHE A 234 2.21 -11.95 13.08
C PHE A 234 3.11 -11.29 14.14
N THR A 235 3.94 -10.35 13.71
CA THR A 235 4.70 -9.53 14.66
C THR A 235 3.76 -8.61 15.45
N TRP A 236 4.12 -8.25 16.68
CA TRP A 236 3.29 -7.42 17.54
C TRP A 236 2.94 -6.05 16.90
N ASN A 237 3.84 -5.47 16.11
CA ASN A 237 3.60 -4.21 15.43
C ASN A 237 2.76 -4.36 14.14
N GLN A 238 2.68 -5.55 13.55
CA GLN A 238 1.67 -5.85 12.53
C GLN A 238 0.27 -5.93 13.17
N LEU A 239 0.15 -6.63 14.29
CA LEU A 239 -1.12 -6.72 15.03
C LEU A 239 -1.62 -5.33 15.49
N LEU A 240 -0.71 -4.49 15.98
CA LEU A 240 -0.98 -3.08 16.27
C LEU A 240 -1.48 -2.34 15.02
N GLY A 241 -0.85 -2.56 13.86
CA GLY A 241 -1.25 -1.97 12.59
C GLY A 241 -2.66 -2.38 12.16
N PHE A 242 -3.03 -3.66 12.31
CA PHE A 242 -4.38 -4.14 12.00
C PHE A 242 -5.41 -3.49 12.92
N ASP A 243 -5.10 -3.36 14.20
CA ASP A 243 -5.97 -2.73 15.20
C ASP A 243 -6.16 -1.21 14.98
N ALA A 244 -5.22 -0.55 14.31
CA ALA A 244 -5.32 0.84 13.90
C ALA A 244 -6.36 1.10 12.78
N CYS A 245 -6.95 0.05 12.19
CA CYS A 245 -7.89 0.17 11.08
C CYS A 245 -9.13 0.99 11.47
N VAL A 246 -9.40 2.07 10.73
CA VAL A 246 -10.55 2.97 10.90
C VAL A 246 -11.80 2.52 10.12
N GLN A 247 -11.75 1.37 9.48
CA GLN A 247 -12.85 0.78 8.69
C GLN A 247 -13.47 1.74 7.64
N CYS A 248 -12.66 2.62 7.07
CA CYS A 248 -13.12 3.60 6.08
C CYS A 248 -13.46 3.00 4.70
N GLY A 249 -13.00 1.76 4.42
CA GLY A 249 -13.27 1.05 3.17
C GLY A 249 -12.57 1.60 1.91
N LYS A 250 -11.60 2.51 2.03
CA LYS A 250 -10.83 2.99 0.86
C LYS A 250 -10.06 1.86 0.19
N CYS A 251 -9.46 0.97 0.99
CA CYS A 251 -8.72 -0.20 0.49
C CYS A 251 -9.61 -1.18 -0.29
N GLU A 252 -10.86 -1.35 0.13
CA GLU A 252 -11.89 -2.13 -0.53
C GLU A 252 -12.27 -1.54 -1.89
N ALA A 253 -12.58 -0.22 -1.91
CA ALA A 253 -12.95 0.48 -3.13
C ALA A 253 -11.81 0.55 -4.17
N ALA A 254 -10.55 0.47 -3.72
CA ALA A 254 -9.39 0.49 -4.59
C ALA A 254 -8.97 -0.90 -5.08
N CYS A 255 -9.43 -1.98 -4.42
CA CYS A 255 -8.99 -3.35 -4.71
C CYS A 255 -9.56 -3.87 -6.03
N PRO A 256 -8.72 -4.27 -7.00
CA PRO A 256 -9.19 -4.83 -8.26
C PRO A 256 -9.84 -6.20 -8.08
N ALA A 257 -9.32 -7.06 -7.20
CA ALA A 257 -9.90 -8.37 -6.91
C ALA A 257 -11.30 -8.25 -6.31
N PHE A 258 -11.50 -7.34 -5.35
CA PHE A 258 -12.82 -7.07 -4.80
C PHE A 258 -13.79 -6.54 -5.86
N ALA A 259 -13.35 -5.61 -6.70
CA ALA A 259 -14.17 -5.07 -7.79
C ALA A 259 -14.54 -6.15 -8.81
N ALA A 260 -13.64 -7.11 -9.07
CA ALA A 260 -13.88 -8.26 -9.94
C ALA A 260 -14.82 -9.31 -9.34
N GLY A 261 -15.26 -9.14 -8.10
CA GLY A 261 -16.11 -10.12 -7.40
C GLY A 261 -15.36 -11.36 -6.93
N GLN A 262 -14.03 -11.30 -6.83
CA GLN A 262 -13.22 -12.36 -6.22
C GLN A 262 -13.33 -12.32 -4.68
N PRO A 263 -12.96 -13.39 -3.95
CA PRO A 263 -13.16 -13.50 -2.50
C PRO A 263 -12.44 -12.43 -1.66
N LEU A 264 -11.37 -11.82 -2.16
CA LEU A 264 -10.58 -10.85 -1.39
C LEU A 264 -11.32 -9.52 -1.20
N ASN A 265 -11.57 -9.18 0.06
CA ASN A 265 -11.85 -7.83 0.52
C ASN A 265 -10.77 -7.40 1.51
N PRO A 266 -9.88 -6.43 1.18
CA PRO A 266 -8.77 -6.05 2.07
C PRO A 266 -9.21 -5.50 3.42
N LYS A 267 -10.35 -4.79 3.48
CA LYS A 267 -10.91 -4.28 4.73
C LYS A 267 -11.39 -5.43 5.61
N LYS A 268 -12.13 -6.38 5.03
CA LYS A 268 -12.61 -7.57 5.74
C LYS A 268 -11.43 -8.40 6.27
N LEU A 269 -10.41 -8.65 5.45
CA LEU A 269 -9.23 -9.40 5.85
C LEU A 269 -8.57 -8.81 7.11
N ILE A 270 -8.34 -7.49 7.15
CA ILE A 270 -7.77 -6.84 8.33
C ILE A 270 -8.71 -6.96 9.54
N GLN A 271 -10.03 -6.84 9.36
CA GLN A 271 -10.99 -7.01 10.46
C GLN A 271 -11.04 -8.45 10.96
N ASP A 272 -10.95 -9.44 10.08
CA ASP A 272 -10.88 -10.86 10.46
C ASP A 272 -9.64 -11.13 11.33
N MET A 273 -8.48 -10.51 11.00
CA MET A 273 -7.26 -10.63 11.84
C MET A 273 -7.48 -9.99 13.22
N VAL A 274 -8.12 -8.83 13.30
CA VAL A 274 -8.42 -8.16 14.58
C VAL A 274 -9.38 -9.01 15.42
N VAL A 275 -10.46 -9.52 14.83
CA VAL A 275 -11.43 -10.38 15.54
C VAL A 275 -10.80 -11.71 15.94
N GLY A 276 -9.98 -12.29 15.07
CA GLY A 276 -9.23 -13.52 15.36
C GLY A 276 -8.30 -13.37 16.57
N LEU A 277 -7.73 -12.18 16.78
CA LEU A 277 -6.87 -11.89 17.92
C LEU A 277 -7.67 -11.54 19.19
N ALA A 278 -8.72 -10.71 19.07
CA ALA A 278 -9.42 -10.05 20.17
C ALA A 278 -10.63 -10.83 20.68
N GLY A 279 -11.23 -11.66 19.84
CA GLY A 279 -12.43 -12.41 20.17
C GLY A 279 -13.74 -11.66 19.92
N GLY A 280 -14.83 -12.22 20.44
CA GLY A 280 -16.20 -11.81 20.14
C GLY A 280 -16.58 -10.39 20.51
N THR A 281 -15.87 -9.71 21.44
CA THR A 281 -16.15 -8.32 21.80
C THR A 281 -15.91 -7.35 20.65
N ASP A 282 -14.88 -7.58 19.86
CA ASP A 282 -14.51 -6.74 18.71
C ASP A 282 -15.41 -7.03 17.50
N ALA A 283 -15.99 -8.21 17.43
CA ALA A 283 -16.88 -8.63 16.34
C ALA A 283 -18.08 -7.68 16.15
N LYS A 284 -18.62 -7.12 17.22
CA LYS A 284 -19.72 -6.14 17.16
C LYS A 284 -19.40 -4.88 16.36
N PHE A 285 -18.13 -4.52 16.26
CA PHE A 285 -17.63 -3.35 15.57
C PHE A 285 -16.96 -3.67 14.23
N ALA A 286 -16.71 -4.93 13.95
CA ALA A 286 -16.22 -5.39 12.66
C ALA A 286 -17.42 -5.46 11.71
N GLY A 287 -17.64 -4.41 10.93
CA GLY A 287 -18.87 -4.33 10.15
C GLY A 287 -18.63 -4.31 8.66
N SER A 288 -19.11 -5.30 7.95
CA SER A 288 -19.68 -5.23 6.60
C SER A 288 -20.00 -6.63 6.08
N PRO A 289 -21.19 -6.87 5.53
CA PRO A 289 -21.52 -8.14 4.88
C PRO A 289 -20.79 -8.18 3.53
N TYR A 290 -19.72 -8.97 3.46
CA TYR A 290 -18.98 -9.22 2.23
C TYR A 290 -18.92 -10.72 1.92
N PRO A 291 -18.61 -11.11 0.67
CA PRO A 291 -18.40 -12.52 0.32
C PRO A 291 -17.35 -13.18 1.24
N GLY A 292 -17.51 -14.46 1.47
CA GLY A 292 -16.71 -15.25 2.42
C GLY A 292 -17.36 -15.35 3.79
N LYS A 293 -16.63 -15.86 4.80
CA LYS A 293 -17.16 -16.04 6.15
C LYS A 293 -17.60 -14.70 6.74
N PRO A 294 -18.80 -14.59 7.34
CA PRO A 294 -19.23 -13.37 8.01
C PRO A 294 -18.27 -12.96 9.11
N ILE A 295 -17.96 -11.66 9.17
CA ILE A 295 -17.08 -11.13 10.22
C ILE A 295 -17.74 -11.36 11.58
N GLY A 296 -17.01 -11.98 12.50
CA GLY A 296 -17.44 -12.24 13.88
C GLY A 296 -18.13 -13.57 14.13
N GLU A 297 -18.47 -14.35 13.11
CA GLU A 297 -19.02 -15.70 13.31
C GLU A 297 -17.97 -16.74 13.67
N HIS A 298 -16.69 -16.45 13.44
CA HIS A 298 -15.58 -17.35 13.76
C HIS A 298 -15.08 -17.28 15.20
N GLY A 299 -15.80 -16.59 16.10
CA GLY A 299 -15.58 -16.62 17.55
C GLY A 299 -14.32 -15.95 18.08
N GLY A 300 -13.29 -15.77 17.28
CA GLY A 300 -12.05 -15.08 17.63
C GLY A 300 -11.18 -15.80 18.65
N ASN A 301 -10.25 -16.61 18.18
CA ASN A 301 -9.23 -17.27 19.00
C ASN A 301 -7.84 -17.01 18.38
N PRO A 302 -6.87 -16.44 19.12
CA PRO A 302 -5.53 -16.17 18.59
C PRO A 302 -4.75 -17.45 18.21
N HIS A 303 -5.19 -18.62 18.64
CA HIS A 303 -4.62 -19.93 18.29
C HIS A 303 -5.32 -20.61 17.11
N GLN A 304 -6.41 -20.04 16.59
CA GLN A 304 -7.14 -20.58 15.45
C GLN A 304 -6.36 -20.35 14.15
N PRO A 305 -6.26 -21.34 13.25
CA PRO A 305 -5.70 -21.13 11.93
C PRO A 305 -6.45 -20.02 11.18
N ILE A 306 -5.70 -19.19 10.46
CA ILE A 306 -6.29 -18.11 9.65
C ILE A 306 -7.06 -18.72 8.47
N VAL A 307 -6.37 -19.55 7.68
CA VAL A 307 -6.99 -20.23 6.55
C VAL A 307 -7.88 -21.35 7.07
N ASN A 308 -9.09 -21.44 6.53
CA ASN A 308 -10.21 -22.30 6.92
C ASN A 308 -10.82 -21.97 8.29
N GLY A 309 -10.13 -21.22 9.14
CA GLY A 309 -10.66 -20.73 10.42
C GLY A 309 -11.32 -19.36 10.30
N LEU A 310 -10.61 -18.37 9.75
CA LEU A 310 -11.05 -16.99 9.64
C LEU A 310 -11.38 -16.60 8.19
N VAL A 311 -10.57 -17.06 7.24
CA VAL A 311 -10.73 -16.77 5.80
C VAL A 311 -10.52 -18.03 4.98
N ASP A 312 -11.05 -18.05 3.77
CA ASP A 312 -10.79 -19.12 2.81
C ASP A 312 -9.45 -18.86 2.10
N ALA A 313 -8.74 -19.92 1.68
CA ALA A 313 -7.44 -19.81 1.01
C ALA A 313 -7.50 -18.92 -0.25
N GLU A 314 -8.57 -19.04 -1.03
CA GLU A 314 -8.81 -18.23 -2.23
C GLU A 314 -8.81 -16.72 -1.97
N THR A 315 -9.18 -16.29 -0.75
CA THR A 315 -9.08 -14.88 -0.33
C THR A 315 -7.65 -14.37 -0.46
N LEU A 316 -6.66 -15.17 -0.08
CA LEU A 316 -5.25 -14.80 -0.17
C LEU A 316 -4.75 -14.85 -1.61
N TRP A 317 -5.16 -15.88 -2.36
CA TRP A 317 -4.70 -16.11 -3.73
C TRP A 317 -5.31 -15.14 -4.75
N SER A 318 -6.44 -14.50 -4.45
CA SER A 318 -7.03 -13.43 -5.26
C SER A 318 -6.19 -12.13 -5.27
N CYS A 319 -5.20 -11.99 -4.39
CA CYS A 319 -4.40 -10.78 -4.31
C CYS A 319 -3.38 -10.67 -5.45
N THR A 320 -3.50 -9.62 -6.25
CA THR A 320 -2.53 -9.26 -7.32
C THR A 320 -1.29 -8.54 -6.80
N THR A 321 -1.10 -8.42 -5.50
CA THR A 321 -0.02 -7.66 -4.83
C THR A 321 0.20 -6.22 -5.33
N CYS A 322 -0.79 -5.61 -5.95
CA CYS A 322 -0.66 -4.29 -6.60
C CYS A 322 -0.53 -3.08 -5.66
N ARG A 323 -0.61 -3.26 -4.34
CA ARG A 323 -0.52 -2.22 -3.28
C ARG A 323 -1.57 -1.09 -3.36
N ALA A 324 -2.62 -1.19 -4.17
CA ALA A 324 -3.67 -0.17 -4.21
C ALA A 324 -4.35 0.04 -2.83
N CYS A 325 -4.56 -1.03 -2.08
CA CYS A 325 -5.09 -0.99 -0.71
C CYS A 325 -4.14 -0.29 0.27
N VAL A 326 -2.83 -0.47 0.13
CA VAL A 326 -1.80 0.17 0.97
C VAL A 326 -1.71 1.67 0.66
N GLU A 327 -1.72 2.02 -0.63
CA GLU A 327 -1.63 3.41 -1.12
C GLU A 327 -2.81 4.27 -0.68
N GLU A 328 -4.03 3.70 -0.67
CA GLU A 328 -5.24 4.41 -0.25
C GLU A 328 -5.50 4.35 1.26
N CYS A 329 -4.72 3.58 2.03
CA CYS A 329 -4.94 3.41 3.46
C CYS A 329 -4.48 4.64 4.26
N PRO A 330 -5.40 5.39 4.93
CA PRO A 330 -5.00 6.54 5.74
C PRO A 330 -4.16 6.14 6.97
N MET A 331 -4.25 4.87 7.40
CA MET A 331 -3.45 4.34 8.50
C MET A 331 -2.18 3.64 8.02
N MET A 332 -1.90 3.63 6.72
CA MET A 332 -0.69 3.02 6.13
C MET A 332 -0.49 1.54 6.48
N ILE A 333 -1.58 0.78 6.61
CA ILE A 333 -1.53 -0.66 6.92
C ILE A 333 -0.94 -1.43 5.73
N GLU A 334 0.02 -2.31 6.01
CA GLU A 334 0.73 -3.11 5.01
C GLU A 334 -0.04 -4.41 4.70
N HIS A 335 -1.15 -4.29 3.94
CA HIS A 335 -2.02 -5.41 3.59
C HIS A 335 -1.29 -6.48 2.78
N VAL A 336 -0.45 -6.07 1.81
CA VAL A 336 0.27 -6.99 0.92
C VAL A 336 1.28 -7.83 1.68
N ASP A 337 2.00 -7.22 2.62
CA ASP A 337 2.95 -7.93 3.48
C ASP A 337 2.24 -9.03 4.27
N ALA A 338 1.09 -8.70 4.87
CA ALA A 338 0.30 -9.66 5.64
C ALA A 338 -0.16 -10.84 4.77
N ILE A 339 -0.62 -10.56 3.54
CA ILE A 339 -1.06 -11.60 2.60
C ILE A 339 0.11 -12.50 2.21
N VAL A 340 1.27 -11.93 1.89
CA VAL A 340 2.45 -12.73 1.53
C VAL A 340 2.97 -13.52 2.73
N ASP A 341 2.96 -12.96 3.94
CA ASP A 341 3.33 -13.70 5.15
C ASP A 341 2.42 -14.94 5.38
N MET A 342 1.13 -14.84 5.07
CA MET A 342 0.20 -15.99 5.11
C MET A 342 0.43 -16.97 3.94
N ARG A 343 0.69 -16.47 2.73
CA ARG A 343 1.04 -17.32 1.57
C ARG A 343 2.32 -18.11 1.81
N ARG A 344 3.33 -17.52 2.48
CA ARG A 344 4.57 -18.22 2.88
C ARG A 344 4.28 -19.48 3.67
N HIS A 345 3.38 -19.41 4.65
CA HIS A 345 2.96 -20.59 5.40
C HIS A 345 2.27 -21.62 4.51
N LEU A 346 1.34 -21.18 3.65
CA LEU A 346 0.63 -22.10 2.75
C LEU A 346 1.57 -22.81 1.78
N THR A 347 2.52 -22.09 1.20
CA THR A 347 3.44 -22.62 0.19
C THR A 347 4.55 -23.46 0.82
N LEU A 348 5.24 -22.94 1.85
CA LEU A 348 6.43 -23.58 2.41
C LEU A 348 6.10 -24.71 3.41
N GLU A 349 5.02 -24.55 4.20
CA GLU A 349 4.66 -25.52 5.23
C GLU A 349 3.58 -26.51 4.75
N LYS A 350 2.65 -26.05 3.92
CA LYS A 350 1.49 -26.87 3.49
C LYS A 350 1.61 -27.39 2.07
N GLY A 351 2.52 -26.86 1.25
CA GLY A 351 2.58 -27.19 -0.18
C GLY A 351 1.30 -26.83 -0.94
N ALA A 352 0.52 -25.85 -0.43
CA ALA A 352 -0.85 -25.57 -0.88
C ALA A 352 -0.93 -24.36 -1.81
N THR A 353 -0.06 -24.30 -2.82
CA THR A 353 -0.13 -23.29 -3.88
C THR A 353 -1.12 -23.78 -4.95
N PRO A 354 -2.21 -23.05 -5.24
CA PRO A 354 -3.30 -23.55 -6.08
C PRO A 354 -2.97 -23.55 -7.56
N ASN A 355 -3.76 -24.33 -8.32
CA ASN A 355 -3.74 -24.42 -9.79
C ASN A 355 -2.32 -24.68 -10.33
N LYS A 356 -1.85 -23.83 -11.25
CA LYS A 356 -0.49 -23.95 -11.84
C LYS A 356 0.61 -23.42 -10.95
N GLY A 357 0.33 -22.99 -9.71
CA GLY A 357 1.32 -22.39 -8.83
C GLY A 357 2.46 -23.33 -8.47
N ALA A 358 2.16 -24.60 -8.15
CA ALA A 358 3.17 -25.60 -7.86
C ALA A 358 4.07 -25.88 -9.07
N GLU A 359 3.48 -26.06 -10.27
CA GLU A 359 4.22 -26.27 -11.53
C GLU A 359 5.18 -25.10 -11.82
N VAL A 360 4.72 -23.86 -11.63
CA VAL A 360 5.57 -22.67 -11.85
C VAL A 360 6.74 -22.63 -10.88
N LEU A 361 6.54 -23.00 -9.61
CA LEU A 361 7.62 -23.07 -8.62
C LEU A 361 8.62 -24.18 -8.96
N GLU A 362 8.15 -25.34 -9.42
CA GLU A 362 9.00 -26.43 -9.92
C GLU A 362 9.81 -25.98 -11.16
N ASN A 363 9.18 -25.28 -12.10
CA ASN A 363 9.84 -24.72 -13.27
C ASN A 363 10.97 -23.74 -12.90
N LEU A 364 10.72 -22.85 -11.92
CA LEU A 364 11.74 -21.91 -11.43
C LEU A 364 12.96 -22.62 -10.83
N ILE A 365 12.76 -23.76 -10.19
CA ILE A 365 13.85 -24.59 -9.65
C ILE A 365 14.59 -25.33 -10.77
N ALA A 366 13.85 -25.90 -11.71
CA ALA A 366 14.41 -26.78 -12.75
C ALA A 366 15.05 -26.03 -13.92
N THR A 367 14.47 -24.87 -14.31
CA THR A 367 14.84 -24.17 -15.55
C THR A 367 15.18 -22.69 -15.35
N ASP A 368 15.19 -22.22 -14.12
CA ASP A 368 15.43 -20.81 -13.75
C ASP A 368 14.45 -19.81 -14.45
N ASN A 369 13.27 -20.28 -14.85
CA ASN A 369 12.18 -19.44 -15.39
C ASN A 369 10.78 -20.03 -15.11
N PRO A 370 9.73 -19.21 -14.95
CA PRO A 370 8.39 -19.67 -14.55
C PRO A 370 7.67 -20.49 -15.63
N GLY A 371 8.06 -20.33 -16.90
CA GLY A 371 7.43 -21.02 -18.04
C GLY A 371 7.97 -22.43 -18.31
N GLY A 372 8.99 -22.88 -17.60
CA GLY A 372 9.63 -24.16 -17.84
C GLY A 372 10.38 -24.26 -19.17
N PHE A 373 10.69 -23.12 -19.80
CA PHE A 373 11.42 -23.09 -21.07
C PHE A 373 12.88 -23.49 -20.89
N ALA A 374 13.43 -24.16 -21.89
CA ALA A 374 14.86 -24.52 -21.89
C ALA A 374 15.73 -23.26 -21.78
N PRO A 375 16.66 -23.17 -20.80
CA PRO A 375 17.50 -21.99 -20.59
C PRO A 375 18.28 -21.57 -21.84
N GLY A 376 18.69 -22.50 -22.69
CA GLY A 376 19.36 -22.23 -23.97
C GLY A 376 18.56 -21.38 -24.96
N GLY A 377 17.22 -21.33 -24.82
CA GLY A 377 16.33 -20.50 -25.63
C GLY A 377 16.27 -19.02 -25.26
N ARG A 378 16.87 -18.61 -24.13
CA ARG A 378 16.80 -17.23 -23.61
C ARG A 378 17.30 -16.17 -24.58
N MET A 379 18.23 -16.52 -25.49
CA MET A 379 18.78 -15.59 -26.48
C MET A 379 18.16 -15.67 -27.87
N ASN A 380 17.18 -16.56 -28.10
CA ASN A 380 16.56 -16.74 -29.42
C ASN A 380 15.93 -15.46 -29.98
N TRP A 381 15.36 -14.62 -29.11
CA TRP A 381 14.75 -13.34 -29.47
C TRP A 381 15.73 -12.34 -30.11
N ALA A 382 17.03 -12.51 -29.86
CA ALA A 382 18.09 -11.58 -30.24
C ALA A 382 19.13 -12.21 -31.16
N ALA A 383 18.85 -13.39 -31.76
CA ALA A 383 19.82 -14.13 -32.57
C ALA A 383 20.42 -13.32 -33.74
N ASP A 384 19.67 -12.37 -34.28
CA ASP A 384 20.08 -11.45 -35.37
C ASP A 384 20.60 -10.08 -34.88
N LEU A 385 20.59 -9.81 -33.58
CA LEU A 385 20.90 -8.49 -33.05
C LEU A 385 22.38 -8.26 -32.70
N ASN A 386 23.20 -9.29 -32.70
CA ASN A 386 24.63 -9.22 -32.35
C ASN A 386 24.87 -8.46 -31.05
N LEU A 387 24.24 -8.93 -29.94
CA LEU A 387 24.37 -8.30 -28.62
C LEU A 387 25.70 -8.67 -27.97
N ASN A 388 26.31 -7.70 -27.28
CA ASN A 388 27.47 -7.95 -26.43
C ASN A 388 27.05 -8.78 -25.20
N LEU A 389 27.74 -9.88 -24.95
CA LEU A 389 27.60 -10.69 -23.75
C LEU A 389 28.59 -10.22 -22.68
N LEU A 390 28.13 -10.06 -21.43
CA LEU A 390 29.03 -9.72 -20.33
C LEU A 390 30.05 -10.82 -20.03
N SER A 391 29.73 -12.08 -20.33
CA SER A 391 30.66 -13.19 -20.24
C SER A 391 31.93 -13.00 -21.10
N GLU A 392 31.80 -12.29 -22.23
CA GLU A 392 32.89 -11.96 -23.15
C GLU A 392 33.51 -10.59 -22.82
N LYS A 393 32.67 -9.55 -22.71
CA LYS A 393 33.08 -8.15 -22.57
C LYS A 393 33.64 -7.80 -21.19
N LYS A 394 33.21 -8.49 -20.12
CA LYS A 394 33.56 -8.32 -18.70
C LYS A 394 33.10 -6.97 -18.07
N SER A 395 32.97 -5.89 -18.80
CA SER A 395 32.51 -4.60 -18.30
C SER A 395 31.66 -3.86 -19.32
N THR A 396 30.72 -3.04 -18.83
CA THR A 396 29.84 -2.20 -19.65
C THR A 396 29.31 -1.03 -18.80
N ASP A 397 28.80 0.03 -19.42
CA ASP A 397 28.08 1.09 -18.68
C ASP A 397 26.70 0.60 -18.22
N VAL A 398 25.96 0.00 -19.13
CA VAL A 398 24.60 -0.48 -18.87
C VAL A 398 24.51 -2.00 -19.00
N LEU A 399 24.14 -2.68 -17.93
CA LEU A 399 23.66 -4.04 -18.00
C LEU A 399 22.16 -4.02 -18.33
N PHE A 400 21.80 -4.50 -19.52
CA PHE A 400 20.40 -4.69 -19.88
C PHE A 400 19.90 -6.04 -19.34
N TRP A 401 19.09 -5.97 -18.27
CA TRP A 401 18.40 -7.12 -17.69
C TRP A 401 17.16 -7.43 -18.52
N VAL A 402 17.16 -8.58 -19.18
CA VAL A 402 16.14 -8.95 -20.18
C VAL A 402 14.86 -9.48 -19.51
N GLY A 403 15.01 -10.30 -18.47
CA GLY A 403 13.91 -10.96 -17.79
C GLY A 403 13.25 -12.07 -18.64
N ASP A 404 12.10 -12.52 -18.18
CA ASP A 404 11.36 -13.61 -18.85
C ASP A 404 10.60 -13.17 -20.10
N GLY A 405 10.59 -11.87 -20.38
CA GLY A 405 10.16 -11.34 -21.69
C GLY A 405 10.90 -11.97 -22.88
N ALA A 406 12.09 -12.54 -22.65
CA ALA A 406 12.84 -13.30 -23.64
C ALA A 406 12.06 -14.49 -24.24
N PHE A 407 11.16 -15.09 -23.48
CA PHE A 407 10.38 -16.27 -23.87
C PHE A 407 8.98 -15.96 -24.40
N ASP A 408 8.49 -14.73 -24.27
CA ASP A 408 7.17 -14.32 -24.75
C ASP A 408 7.27 -13.44 -26.00
N MET A 409 6.71 -13.92 -27.11
CA MET A 409 6.76 -13.23 -28.41
C MET A 409 6.24 -11.78 -28.36
N ARG A 410 5.26 -11.49 -27.51
CA ARG A 410 4.74 -10.12 -27.33
C ARG A 410 5.77 -9.20 -26.70
N ASN A 411 6.48 -9.72 -25.69
CA ASN A 411 7.49 -8.96 -24.97
C ASN A 411 8.80 -8.86 -25.73
N GLN A 412 9.11 -9.84 -26.60
CA GLN A 412 10.26 -9.76 -27.50
C GLN A 412 10.23 -8.51 -28.38
N ARG A 413 9.03 -8.01 -28.77
CA ARG A 413 8.90 -6.74 -29.51
C ARG A 413 9.45 -5.56 -28.70
N THR A 414 9.09 -5.48 -27.44
CA THR A 414 9.58 -4.44 -26.49
C THR A 414 11.10 -4.55 -26.31
N LEU A 415 11.63 -5.74 -26.09
CA LEU A 415 13.07 -5.96 -25.93
C LEU A 415 13.85 -5.53 -27.16
N ARG A 416 13.40 -5.92 -28.35
CA ARG A 416 14.02 -5.53 -29.63
C ARG A 416 13.94 -4.03 -29.88
N ALA A 417 12.81 -3.42 -29.57
CA ALA A 417 12.60 -1.97 -29.66
C ALA A 417 13.56 -1.23 -28.73
N PHE A 418 13.69 -1.67 -27.49
CA PHE A 418 14.61 -1.04 -26.55
C PHE A 418 16.08 -1.20 -26.95
N VAL A 419 16.48 -2.36 -27.48
CA VAL A 419 17.82 -2.54 -28.07
C VAL A 419 18.05 -1.57 -29.25
N LYS A 420 17.05 -1.36 -30.12
CA LYS A 420 17.14 -0.36 -31.20
C LYS A 420 17.36 1.05 -30.65
N VAL A 421 16.67 1.41 -29.56
CA VAL A 421 16.84 2.70 -28.88
C VAL A 421 18.24 2.83 -28.29
N LEU A 422 18.75 1.82 -27.56
CA LEU A 422 20.09 1.84 -26.98
C LEU A 422 21.18 1.99 -28.05
N LYS A 423 21.05 1.27 -29.17
CA LYS A 423 21.99 1.38 -30.32
C LYS A 423 21.94 2.75 -30.97
N ALA A 424 20.75 3.32 -31.20
CA ALA A 424 20.57 4.66 -31.76
C ALA A 424 21.19 5.75 -30.86
N ALA A 425 21.07 5.61 -29.54
CA ALA A 425 21.70 6.50 -28.58
C ALA A 425 23.20 6.23 -28.37
N LYS A 426 23.80 5.24 -29.04
CA LYS A 426 25.21 4.82 -28.93
C LYS A 426 25.61 4.47 -27.47
N ILE A 427 24.69 3.86 -26.73
CA ILE A 427 24.92 3.44 -25.35
C ILE A 427 25.82 2.21 -25.35
N ASP A 428 26.81 2.22 -24.45
CA ASP A 428 27.61 1.02 -24.15
C ASP A 428 26.81 0.09 -23.24
N PHE A 429 26.24 -0.97 -23.81
CA PHE A 429 25.45 -1.95 -23.08
C PHE A 429 25.82 -3.39 -23.41
N ALA A 430 25.49 -4.28 -22.49
CA ALA A 430 25.61 -5.72 -22.67
C ALA A 430 24.47 -6.45 -21.92
N VAL A 431 24.31 -7.73 -22.23
CA VAL A 431 23.35 -8.64 -21.57
C VAL A 431 24.09 -9.80 -20.90
N LEU A 432 23.48 -10.43 -19.90
CA LEU A 432 24.00 -11.64 -19.26
C LEU A 432 23.87 -12.89 -20.17
N GLY A 433 22.92 -12.85 -21.10
CA GLY A 433 22.65 -14.00 -21.98
C GLY A 433 22.13 -15.20 -21.20
N LEU A 434 22.77 -16.35 -21.39
CA LEU A 434 22.37 -17.59 -20.71
C LEU A 434 22.69 -17.64 -19.20
N GLU A 435 23.45 -16.67 -18.68
CA GLU A 435 23.74 -16.59 -17.24
C GLU A 435 22.64 -15.87 -16.46
N GLU A 436 21.69 -15.18 -17.15
CA GLU A 436 20.56 -14.53 -16.52
C GLU A 436 19.51 -15.55 -16.08
N ARG A 437 19.01 -15.40 -14.86
CA ARG A 437 17.92 -16.20 -14.30
C ARG A 437 16.74 -15.31 -13.97
N ASP A 438 15.57 -15.90 -13.71
CA ASP A 438 14.42 -15.16 -13.18
C ASP A 438 14.82 -14.35 -11.94
N SER A 439 14.25 -13.17 -11.80
CA SER A 439 14.50 -12.27 -10.64
C SER A 439 13.98 -12.83 -9.31
N GLY A 440 13.09 -13.83 -9.35
CA GLY A 440 12.45 -14.44 -8.20
C GLY A 440 11.15 -13.76 -7.76
N ASP A 441 10.67 -12.71 -8.45
CA ASP A 441 9.44 -11.99 -8.04
C ASP A 441 8.26 -12.95 -7.89
N VAL A 442 8.01 -13.81 -8.87
CA VAL A 442 6.87 -14.74 -8.87
C VAL A 442 6.94 -15.69 -7.68
N ALA A 443 8.10 -16.33 -7.44
CA ALA A 443 8.30 -17.20 -6.28
C ALA A 443 7.98 -16.47 -4.98
N ARG A 444 8.53 -15.28 -4.80
CA ARG A 444 8.35 -14.49 -3.59
C ARG A 444 6.90 -14.08 -3.36
N ARG A 445 6.17 -13.70 -4.42
CA ARG A 445 4.75 -13.31 -4.34
C ARG A 445 3.83 -14.50 -4.11
N LEU A 446 4.21 -15.69 -4.58
CA LEU A 446 3.52 -16.94 -4.25
C LEU A 446 3.87 -17.47 -2.85
N GLY A 447 4.83 -16.86 -2.15
CA GLY A 447 5.23 -17.23 -0.79
C GLY A 447 6.40 -18.23 -0.74
N ASP A 448 6.98 -18.61 -1.87
CA ASP A 448 8.18 -19.44 -1.91
C ASP A 448 9.44 -18.59 -1.71
N GLU A 449 9.68 -18.25 -0.45
CA GLU A 449 10.87 -17.48 -0.06
C GLU A 449 12.17 -18.27 -0.31
N ALA A 450 12.14 -19.60 -0.24
CA ALA A 450 13.32 -20.44 -0.43
C ALA A 450 13.82 -20.35 -1.89
N THR A 451 12.93 -20.57 -2.85
CA THR A 451 13.25 -20.44 -4.28
C THR A 451 13.64 -18.99 -4.62
N PHE A 452 12.97 -18.00 -4.05
CA PHE A 452 13.35 -16.59 -4.23
C PHE A 452 14.79 -16.33 -3.77
N GLN A 453 15.17 -16.74 -2.56
CA GLN A 453 16.52 -16.53 -2.03
C GLN A 453 17.56 -17.28 -2.82
N LEU A 454 17.24 -18.49 -3.31
CA LEU A 454 18.12 -19.26 -4.18
C LEU A 454 18.42 -18.51 -5.48
N LEU A 455 17.40 -18.03 -6.18
CA LEU A 455 17.53 -17.26 -7.42
C LEU A 455 18.27 -15.94 -7.20
N ALA A 456 17.92 -15.19 -6.14
CA ALA A 456 18.57 -13.94 -5.80
C ALA A 456 20.07 -14.11 -5.54
N LYS A 457 20.46 -15.10 -4.73
CA LYS A 457 21.87 -15.40 -4.43
C LYS A 457 22.64 -15.82 -5.67
N ARG A 458 22.06 -16.67 -6.54
CA ARG A 458 22.67 -17.09 -7.81
C ARG A 458 22.87 -15.90 -8.76
N ASN A 459 21.87 -15.02 -8.89
CA ASN A 459 21.99 -13.81 -9.71
C ASN A 459 23.07 -12.87 -9.15
N ILE A 460 23.10 -12.63 -7.82
CA ILE A 460 24.12 -11.81 -7.18
C ILE A 460 25.53 -12.37 -7.43
N GLN A 461 25.72 -13.69 -7.30
CA GLN A 461 26.98 -14.36 -7.60
C GLN A 461 27.38 -14.21 -9.07
N THR A 462 26.43 -14.23 -9.99
CA THR A 462 26.69 -14.00 -11.42
C THR A 462 27.09 -12.55 -11.67
N LEU A 463 26.32 -11.59 -11.13
CA LEU A 463 26.57 -10.17 -11.28
C LEU A 463 27.93 -9.73 -10.70
N ALA A 464 28.38 -10.38 -9.61
CA ALA A 464 29.67 -10.10 -8.97
C ALA A 464 30.89 -10.44 -9.83
N LYS A 465 30.73 -11.20 -10.94
CA LYS A 465 31.82 -11.52 -11.89
C LYS A 465 32.13 -10.36 -12.83
N TYR A 466 31.26 -9.35 -12.91
CA TYR A 466 31.25 -8.33 -13.94
C TYR A 466 31.26 -6.92 -13.37
N SER A 467 31.68 -5.95 -14.19
CA SER A 467 31.64 -4.53 -13.84
C SER A 467 30.64 -3.79 -14.72
N PHE A 468 29.72 -3.06 -14.09
CA PHE A 468 28.74 -2.20 -14.76
C PHE A 468 28.31 -1.06 -13.84
N ASN A 469 27.88 0.06 -14.43
CA ASN A 469 27.48 1.22 -13.65
C ASN A 469 26.01 1.14 -13.20
N ARG A 470 25.13 0.54 -14.02
CA ARG A 470 23.71 0.40 -13.73
C ARG A 470 23.09 -0.81 -14.39
N ILE A 471 21.96 -1.25 -13.86
CA ILE A 471 21.07 -2.22 -14.49
C ILE A 471 19.86 -1.49 -15.05
N VAL A 472 19.48 -1.74 -16.30
CA VAL A 472 18.24 -1.24 -16.90
C VAL A 472 17.38 -2.41 -17.33
N THR A 473 16.08 -2.35 -17.06
CA THR A 473 15.12 -3.41 -17.44
C THR A 473 13.80 -2.83 -17.93
N CYS A 474 13.14 -3.55 -18.84
CA CYS A 474 11.79 -3.24 -19.29
C CYS A 474 10.70 -3.78 -18.36
N ASP A 475 11.07 -4.60 -17.37
CA ASP A 475 10.15 -5.24 -16.46
C ASP A 475 10.13 -4.56 -15.08
N PRO A 476 9.02 -3.89 -14.68
CA PRO A 476 8.89 -3.27 -13.36
C PRO A 476 8.97 -4.25 -12.19
N HIS A 477 8.68 -5.54 -12.39
CA HIS A 477 8.79 -6.56 -11.36
C HIS A 477 10.26 -6.87 -11.07
N SER A 478 11.06 -7.15 -12.10
CA SER A 478 12.51 -7.30 -11.98
C SER A 478 13.16 -6.02 -11.45
N PHE A 479 12.74 -4.84 -11.96
CA PHE A 479 13.20 -3.54 -11.44
C PHE A 479 12.99 -3.42 -9.93
N HIS A 480 11.79 -3.77 -9.45
CA HIS A 480 11.46 -3.67 -8.02
C HIS A 480 12.31 -4.63 -7.18
N VAL A 481 12.43 -5.88 -7.59
CA VAL A 481 13.14 -6.91 -6.84
C VAL A 481 14.64 -6.61 -6.78
N LEU A 482 15.27 -6.32 -7.91
CA LEU A 482 16.69 -5.98 -8.00
C LEU A 482 17.02 -4.73 -7.16
N LYS A 483 16.17 -3.69 -7.20
CA LYS A 483 16.39 -2.43 -6.51
C LYS A 483 16.11 -2.49 -5.01
N ASN A 484 15.01 -3.14 -4.60
CA ASN A 484 14.48 -3.00 -3.25
C ASN A 484 14.57 -4.28 -2.41
N GLU A 485 14.84 -5.43 -3.01
CA GLU A 485 14.78 -6.71 -2.29
C GLU A 485 16.12 -7.46 -2.30
N TYR A 486 16.96 -7.31 -3.33
CA TYR A 486 18.28 -7.94 -3.39
C TYR A 486 19.28 -7.39 -2.37
N GLY A 487 19.10 -6.12 -1.94
CA GLY A 487 19.94 -5.51 -0.91
C GLY A 487 19.96 -6.26 0.43
N ALA A 488 18.92 -7.05 0.72
CA ALA A 488 18.88 -7.91 1.91
C ALA A 488 19.83 -9.12 1.81
N PHE A 489 20.43 -9.35 0.64
CA PHE A 489 21.36 -10.44 0.31
C PHE A 489 22.68 -9.90 -0.27
N ASP A 490 23.04 -8.67 0.08
CA ASP A 490 24.24 -7.94 -0.36
C ASP A 490 24.26 -7.53 -1.85
N GLY A 491 23.13 -7.66 -2.55
CA GLY A 491 22.96 -7.26 -3.95
C GLY A 491 22.51 -5.81 -4.07
N ASN A 492 23.43 -4.85 -3.90
CA ASN A 492 23.14 -3.41 -3.98
C ASN A 492 23.54 -2.85 -5.35
N TYR A 493 22.54 -2.54 -6.18
CA TYR A 493 22.73 -2.07 -7.56
C TYR A 493 21.97 -0.77 -7.81
N LEU A 494 22.51 0.08 -8.68
CA LEU A 494 21.75 1.15 -9.30
C LEU A 494 20.85 0.54 -10.38
N VAL A 495 19.57 0.43 -10.13
CA VAL A 495 18.60 -0.15 -11.06
C VAL A 495 17.64 0.91 -11.56
N GLN A 496 17.37 0.94 -12.86
CA GLN A 496 16.42 1.84 -13.49
C GLN A 496 15.44 1.08 -14.37
N HIS A 497 14.22 1.57 -14.43
CA HIS A 497 13.26 1.13 -15.42
C HIS A 497 13.58 1.78 -16.78
N HIS A 498 13.34 1.07 -17.88
CA HIS A 498 13.67 1.56 -19.22
C HIS A 498 13.03 2.92 -19.55
N SER A 499 11.81 3.20 -19.05
CA SER A 499 11.16 4.51 -19.26
C SER A 499 11.92 5.66 -18.59
N THR A 500 12.44 5.45 -17.39
CA THR A 500 13.26 6.45 -16.68
C THR A 500 14.59 6.65 -17.39
N TYR A 501 15.21 5.55 -17.83
CA TYR A 501 16.45 5.63 -18.59
C TYR A 501 16.25 6.31 -19.96
N MET A 502 15.17 5.99 -20.69
CA MET A 502 14.83 6.67 -21.94
C MET A 502 14.58 8.17 -21.74
N ALA A 503 13.90 8.56 -20.66
CA ALA A 503 13.72 9.99 -20.35
C ALA A 503 15.07 10.69 -20.15
N GLU A 504 16.03 10.04 -19.47
CA GLU A 504 17.38 10.59 -19.26
C GLU A 504 18.14 10.78 -20.59
N ILE A 505 18.18 9.78 -21.46
CA ILE A 505 18.90 9.86 -22.74
C ILE A 505 18.23 10.80 -23.75
N ILE A 506 16.90 10.94 -23.69
CA ILE A 506 16.16 11.94 -24.50
C ILE A 506 16.50 13.35 -24.03
N GLN A 507 16.45 13.61 -22.72
CA GLN A 507 16.81 14.92 -22.14
C GLN A 507 18.27 15.29 -22.44
N ALA A 508 19.16 14.31 -22.50
CA ALA A 508 20.56 14.50 -22.86
C ALA A 508 20.77 14.75 -24.37
N GLY A 509 19.72 14.69 -25.18
CA GLY A 509 19.82 14.87 -26.64
C GLY A 509 20.50 13.72 -27.38
N ALA A 510 20.55 12.53 -26.77
CA ALA A 510 21.23 11.37 -27.37
C ALA A 510 20.40 10.67 -28.47
N LEU A 511 19.13 11.03 -28.61
CA LEU A 511 18.22 10.48 -29.62
C LEU A 511 17.68 11.58 -30.53
N ASN A 512 17.62 11.29 -31.83
CA ASN A 512 16.91 12.11 -32.80
C ASN A 512 15.52 11.53 -33.03
N LEU A 513 14.48 12.22 -32.51
CA LEU A 513 13.11 11.74 -32.49
C LEU A 513 12.19 12.57 -33.35
N GLY A 514 11.43 11.90 -34.22
CA GLY A 514 10.27 12.47 -34.88
C GLY A 514 9.06 12.58 -33.97
N GLN A 515 8.09 13.38 -34.40
CA GLN A 515 6.81 13.47 -33.72
C GLN A 515 5.94 12.25 -34.05
N HIS A 516 5.25 11.71 -33.05
CA HIS A 516 4.24 10.69 -33.26
C HIS A 516 3.11 11.22 -34.14
N LYS A 517 2.90 10.59 -35.27
CA LYS A 517 1.80 10.92 -36.20
C LYS A 517 0.81 9.77 -36.19
N GLY A 518 -0.36 9.98 -35.64
CA GLY A 518 -1.41 8.96 -35.68
C GLY A 518 -2.29 8.92 -34.45
N ASN A 519 -2.47 7.75 -33.93
CA ASN A 519 -3.48 7.40 -32.95
C ASN A 519 -3.42 8.22 -31.65
N SER A 520 -4.59 8.57 -31.13
CA SER A 520 -4.69 9.15 -29.79
C SER A 520 -4.27 8.12 -28.72
N VAL A 521 -3.47 8.54 -27.75
CA VAL A 521 -2.79 7.65 -26.80
C VAL A 521 -3.31 7.84 -25.38
N THR A 522 -3.57 6.73 -24.70
CA THR A 522 -3.71 6.69 -23.24
C THR A 522 -2.55 5.92 -22.62
N TYR A 523 -2.29 6.10 -21.32
CA TYR A 523 -1.21 5.41 -20.63
C TYR A 523 -1.71 4.54 -19.47
N HIS A 524 -1.30 3.27 -19.44
CA HIS A 524 -1.53 2.39 -18.30
C HIS A 524 -0.38 2.45 -17.32
N ASP A 525 -0.59 3.01 -16.13
CA ASP A 525 0.42 3.06 -15.06
C ASP A 525 0.64 1.68 -14.43
N PRO A 526 1.81 1.04 -14.61
CA PRO A 526 2.12 -0.24 -13.98
C PRO A 526 2.27 -0.08 -12.46
N CYS A 527 1.66 -0.98 -11.71
CA CYS A 527 1.65 -0.88 -10.24
C CYS A 527 3.04 -1.01 -9.61
N TYR A 528 3.91 -1.87 -10.14
CA TYR A 528 5.27 -2.04 -9.65
C TYR A 528 6.20 -0.87 -10.02
N LEU A 529 5.91 -0.15 -11.10
CA LEU A 529 6.61 1.09 -11.42
C LEU A 529 6.14 2.24 -10.53
N GLY A 530 4.83 2.50 -10.50
CA GLY A 530 4.24 3.62 -9.78
C GLY A 530 4.14 3.37 -8.26
N ARG A 531 3.21 2.53 -7.81
CA ARG A 531 2.93 2.34 -6.36
C ARG A 531 4.10 1.75 -5.57
N TYR A 532 4.91 0.89 -6.18
CA TYR A 532 6.09 0.34 -5.53
C TYR A 532 7.29 1.28 -5.56
N ASN A 533 7.54 1.96 -6.68
CA ASN A 533 8.77 2.73 -6.89
C ASN A 533 8.58 4.24 -7.03
N GLY A 534 7.35 4.75 -7.11
CA GLY A 534 7.04 6.18 -7.19
C GLY A 534 7.22 6.79 -8.57
N GLU A 535 7.49 5.96 -9.59
CA GLU A 535 7.78 6.44 -10.93
C GLU A 535 6.51 6.58 -11.76
N TYR A 536 6.01 7.80 -11.87
CA TYR A 536 4.81 8.16 -12.65
C TYR A 536 5.12 9.13 -13.78
N GLU A 537 6.10 10.03 -13.60
CA GLU A 537 6.38 11.11 -14.53
C GLU A 537 7.30 10.70 -15.69
N ALA A 538 8.32 9.89 -15.45
CA ALA A 538 9.26 9.51 -16.49
C ALA A 538 8.60 8.89 -17.75
N PRO A 539 7.61 7.98 -17.63
CA PRO A 539 6.86 7.51 -18.79
C PRO A 539 6.15 8.63 -19.55
N ARG A 540 5.56 9.59 -18.82
CA ARG A 540 4.86 10.74 -19.42
C ARG A 540 5.82 11.73 -20.06
N GLU A 541 7.02 11.90 -19.51
CA GLU A 541 8.10 12.70 -20.11
C GLU A 541 8.52 12.11 -21.47
N VAL A 542 8.69 10.80 -21.55
CA VAL A 542 9.00 10.10 -22.81
C VAL A 542 7.89 10.32 -23.84
N LEU A 543 6.62 10.13 -23.45
CA LEU A 543 5.49 10.33 -24.36
C LEU A 543 5.38 11.79 -24.83
N ARG A 544 5.59 12.77 -23.94
CA ARG A 544 5.61 14.19 -24.30
C ARG A 544 6.74 14.53 -25.28
N ALA A 545 7.90 13.90 -25.13
CA ALA A 545 9.02 14.11 -26.07
C ALA A 545 8.69 13.63 -27.50
N LEU A 546 7.77 12.67 -27.64
CA LEU A 546 7.23 12.22 -28.92
C LEU A 546 6.06 13.10 -29.42
N GLY A 547 5.74 14.19 -28.74
CA GLY A 547 4.59 15.04 -29.07
C GLY A 547 3.23 14.42 -28.71
N ILE A 548 3.22 13.38 -27.87
CA ILE A 548 1.99 12.70 -27.44
C ILE A 548 1.41 13.42 -26.23
N GLU A 549 0.19 13.91 -26.37
CA GLU A 549 -0.65 14.33 -25.26
C GLU A 549 -1.46 13.12 -24.76
N VAL A 550 -1.17 12.67 -23.53
CA VAL A 550 -1.80 11.49 -22.96
C VAL A 550 -3.25 11.79 -22.58
N LYS A 551 -4.20 11.03 -23.12
CA LYS A 551 -5.58 11.00 -22.62
C LYS A 551 -5.63 10.21 -21.32
N GLU A 552 -5.59 10.89 -20.18
CA GLU A 552 -5.59 10.23 -18.87
C GLU A 552 -6.90 9.49 -18.60
N MET A 553 -6.79 8.26 -18.09
CA MET A 553 -7.95 7.52 -17.60
C MET A 553 -8.45 8.13 -16.29
N GLN A 554 -9.73 7.99 -15.97
CA GLN A 554 -10.29 8.41 -14.69
C GLN A 554 -9.49 7.80 -13.50
N ARG A 555 -9.02 6.56 -13.66
CA ARG A 555 -8.11 5.88 -12.73
C ARG A 555 -6.71 5.84 -13.31
N SER A 556 -5.90 6.85 -13.03
CA SER A 556 -4.50 7.01 -13.46
C SER A 556 -3.57 7.26 -12.28
N GLY A 557 -2.27 7.24 -12.51
CA GLY A 557 -1.24 7.46 -11.52
C GLY A 557 -1.34 6.50 -10.34
N PHE A 558 -1.25 6.99 -9.11
CA PHE A 558 -1.33 6.16 -7.90
C PHE A 558 -2.68 5.44 -7.72
N ARG A 559 -3.75 5.92 -8.37
CA ARG A 559 -5.08 5.31 -8.39
C ARG A 559 -5.32 4.38 -9.56
N SER A 560 -4.34 4.17 -10.43
CA SER A 560 -4.46 3.28 -11.58
C SER A 560 -5.03 1.91 -11.18
N ARG A 561 -6.03 1.41 -11.92
CA ARG A 561 -6.51 0.04 -11.76
C ARG A 561 -5.43 -0.94 -12.22
N CYS A 562 -5.19 -1.98 -11.47
CA CYS A 562 -4.26 -3.04 -11.83
C CYS A 562 -4.70 -3.76 -13.11
N CYS A 563 -3.75 -4.23 -13.90
CA CYS A 563 -4.01 -5.08 -15.07
C CYS A 563 -4.37 -6.53 -14.70
N GLY A 564 -4.09 -6.94 -13.46
CA GLY A 564 -4.33 -8.32 -12.99
C GLY A 564 -3.11 -9.25 -13.08
N GLY A 565 -1.96 -8.80 -13.63
CA GLY A 565 -0.82 -9.67 -13.91
C GLY A 565 0.10 -9.99 -12.72
N GLY A 566 0.06 -9.16 -11.65
CA GLY A 566 0.98 -9.34 -10.52
C GLY A 566 0.56 -10.40 -9.50
N GLY A 567 1.46 -10.69 -8.55
CA GLY A 567 1.19 -11.53 -7.39
C GLY A 567 0.94 -13.00 -7.69
N GLY A 568 1.30 -13.48 -8.86
CA GLY A 568 0.95 -14.83 -9.32
C GLY A 568 -0.53 -15.01 -9.66
N ALA A 569 -1.33 -13.93 -9.73
CA ALA A 569 -2.77 -14.02 -9.96
C ALA A 569 -3.17 -14.73 -11.27
N PRO A 570 -2.48 -14.55 -12.42
CA PRO A 570 -2.77 -15.32 -13.63
C PRO A 570 -2.47 -16.83 -13.49
N ILE A 571 -1.59 -17.18 -12.57
CA ILE A 571 -1.15 -18.56 -12.31
C ILE A 571 -2.14 -19.25 -11.35
N THR A 572 -2.52 -18.56 -10.28
CA THR A 572 -3.47 -19.05 -9.28
C THR A 572 -4.92 -19.00 -9.76
N ASP A 573 -5.21 -18.16 -10.73
CA ASP A 573 -6.46 -18.03 -11.49
C ASP A 573 -7.74 -18.20 -10.66
N ILE A 574 -7.86 -17.41 -9.61
CA ILE A 574 -9.05 -17.43 -8.75
C ILE A 574 -10.22 -16.76 -9.49
N PRO A 575 -11.36 -17.45 -9.62
CA PRO A 575 -12.50 -16.94 -10.39
C PRO A 575 -13.14 -15.72 -9.70
N GLY A 576 -13.68 -14.83 -10.53
CA GLY A 576 -14.50 -13.69 -10.13
C GLY A 576 -15.74 -13.57 -11.01
N LYS A 577 -16.53 -12.52 -10.79
CA LYS A 577 -17.69 -12.20 -11.66
C LYS A 577 -17.24 -11.69 -13.02
N GLN A 578 -16.08 -11.06 -13.08
CA GLN A 578 -15.42 -10.57 -14.29
C GLN A 578 -13.91 -10.61 -14.10
N ARG A 579 -13.16 -10.54 -15.19
CA ARG A 579 -11.69 -10.52 -15.14
C ARG A 579 -11.18 -9.11 -14.85
N ILE A 580 -10.11 -9.02 -14.07
CA ILE A 580 -9.48 -7.73 -13.77
C ILE A 580 -9.00 -6.97 -15.02
N PRO A 581 -8.35 -7.63 -16.01
CA PRO A 581 -7.95 -6.95 -17.25
C PRO A 581 -9.14 -6.41 -18.07
N ASP A 582 -10.29 -7.08 -18.05
CA ASP A 582 -11.49 -6.62 -18.76
C ASP A 582 -12.00 -5.30 -18.17
N MET A 583 -12.06 -5.20 -16.83
CA MET A 583 -12.38 -3.93 -16.15
C MET A 583 -11.38 -2.82 -16.46
N ARG A 584 -10.09 -3.15 -16.60
CA ARG A 584 -9.09 -2.15 -16.98
C ARG A 584 -9.27 -1.71 -18.42
N MET A 585 -9.65 -2.63 -19.29
CA MET A 585 -9.98 -2.32 -20.68
C MET A 585 -11.21 -1.42 -20.80
N GLU A 586 -12.19 -1.55 -19.91
CA GLU A 586 -13.31 -0.60 -19.80
C GLU A 586 -12.84 0.81 -19.49
N ASP A 587 -11.98 0.98 -18.44
CA ASP A 587 -11.38 2.29 -18.12
C ASP A 587 -10.60 2.88 -19.33
N ILE A 588 -9.96 2.04 -20.15
CA ILE A 588 -9.24 2.44 -21.36
C ILE A 588 -10.22 2.90 -22.45
N ARG A 589 -11.26 2.12 -22.74
CA ARG A 589 -12.27 2.44 -23.76
C ARG A 589 -12.99 3.77 -23.47
N GLU A 590 -13.21 4.09 -22.18
CA GLU A 590 -13.82 5.36 -21.76
C GLU A 590 -13.00 6.58 -22.19
N THR A 591 -11.69 6.44 -22.42
CA THR A 591 -10.84 7.55 -22.92
C THR A 591 -11.04 7.85 -24.41
N GLY A 592 -11.60 6.89 -25.16
CA GLY A 592 -11.66 6.96 -26.62
C GLY A 592 -10.27 6.99 -27.30
N ALA A 593 -9.24 6.49 -26.62
CA ALA A 593 -7.91 6.37 -27.19
C ALA A 593 -7.82 5.14 -28.10
N GLU A 594 -7.08 5.29 -29.20
CA GLU A 594 -6.85 4.24 -30.20
C GLU A 594 -5.62 3.39 -29.90
N LEU A 595 -4.75 3.90 -29.01
CA LEU A 595 -3.54 3.23 -28.56
C LEU A 595 -3.37 3.34 -27.05
N VAL A 596 -2.94 2.24 -26.44
CA VAL A 596 -2.54 2.17 -25.03
C VAL A 596 -1.03 2.03 -24.94
N ALA A 597 -0.37 3.04 -24.40
CA ALA A 597 1.04 2.93 -24.04
C ALA A 597 1.16 2.18 -22.71
N VAL A 598 2.09 1.23 -22.62
CA VAL A 598 2.42 0.45 -21.43
C VAL A 598 3.91 0.49 -21.16
N GLY A 599 4.33 0.07 -19.98
CA GLY A 599 5.75 -0.08 -19.62
C GLY A 599 5.92 -1.28 -18.70
N CYS A 600 5.35 -2.44 -19.08
CA CYS A 600 5.40 -3.66 -18.27
C CYS A 600 5.00 -4.87 -19.11
N PRO A 601 5.85 -5.91 -19.20
CA PRO A 601 5.56 -7.15 -19.94
C PRO A 601 4.27 -7.82 -19.50
N GLN A 602 4.05 -7.91 -18.19
CA GLN A 602 2.83 -8.54 -17.66
C GLN A 602 1.57 -7.72 -17.97
N CYS A 603 1.67 -6.38 -17.93
CA CYS A 603 0.54 -5.51 -18.32
C CYS A 603 0.22 -5.68 -19.81
N THR A 604 1.22 -5.75 -20.68
CA THR A 604 1.05 -6.03 -22.11
C THR A 604 0.30 -7.34 -22.31
N ALA A 605 0.78 -8.42 -21.69
CA ALA A 605 0.17 -9.74 -21.81
C ALA A 605 -1.29 -9.77 -21.33
N MET A 606 -1.58 -9.12 -20.20
CA MET A 606 -2.94 -9.09 -19.63
C MET A 606 -3.91 -8.29 -20.48
N LEU A 607 -3.50 -7.14 -20.99
CA LEU A 607 -4.35 -6.26 -21.80
C LEU A 607 -4.53 -6.79 -23.22
N GLU A 608 -3.50 -7.35 -23.85
CA GLU A 608 -3.63 -8.04 -25.13
C GLU A 608 -4.48 -9.33 -25.04
N GLY A 609 -4.58 -9.93 -23.86
CA GLY A 609 -5.45 -11.06 -23.58
C GLY A 609 -6.94 -10.73 -23.42
N VAL A 610 -7.33 -9.46 -23.56
CA VAL A 610 -8.75 -9.04 -23.57
C VAL A 610 -9.32 -9.21 -24.99
N VAL A 611 -10.54 -9.74 -25.05
CA VAL A 611 -11.26 -9.97 -26.32
C VAL A 611 -11.57 -8.65 -27.02
N GLU A 612 -11.46 -8.65 -28.35
CA GLU A 612 -11.80 -7.51 -29.20
C GLU A 612 -13.27 -7.03 -29.00
N PRO A 613 -13.60 -5.75 -29.21
CA PRO A 613 -12.71 -4.71 -29.72
C PRO A 613 -11.84 -4.10 -28.62
N ARG A 614 -10.54 -3.91 -28.88
CA ARG A 614 -9.58 -3.23 -28.00
C ARG A 614 -8.66 -2.30 -28.78
N PRO A 615 -8.15 -1.20 -28.18
CA PRO A 615 -7.11 -0.38 -28.76
C PRO A 615 -5.82 -1.17 -29.01
N LEU A 616 -4.97 -0.63 -29.88
CA LEU A 616 -3.61 -1.14 -30.06
C LEU A 616 -2.82 -0.98 -28.76
N ILE A 617 -2.04 -1.98 -28.38
CA ILE A 617 -1.20 -1.96 -27.19
C ILE A 617 0.26 -1.96 -27.62
N LYS A 618 1.02 -0.94 -27.17
CA LYS A 618 2.45 -0.84 -27.41
C LYS A 618 3.20 -0.45 -26.13
N ASP A 619 4.36 -1.04 -25.96
CA ASP A 619 5.27 -0.55 -24.93
C ASP A 619 5.85 0.82 -25.33
N ILE A 620 6.23 1.63 -24.34
CA ILE A 620 6.84 2.95 -24.56
C ILE A 620 8.12 2.82 -25.40
N ALA A 621 8.89 1.74 -25.22
CA ALA A 621 10.08 1.50 -26.03
C ALA A 621 9.76 1.30 -27.51
N GLU A 622 8.62 0.64 -27.83
CA GLU A 622 8.17 0.47 -29.21
C GLU A 622 7.82 1.84 -29.83
N LEU A 623 7.15 2.72 -29.08
CA LEU A 623 6.80 4.07 -29.55
C LEU A 623 8.05 4.93 -29.81
N VAL A 624 9.05 4.85 -28.93
CA VAL A 624 10.33 5.55 -29.13
C VAL A 624 11.08 4.99 -30.34
N ALA A 625 11.13 3.66 -30.47
CA ALA A 625 11.81 3.00 -31.59
C ALA A 625 11.18 3.30 -32.95
N ASP A 626 9.84 3.46 -32.99
CA ASP A 626 9.09 3.85 -34.19
C ASP A 626 9.33 5.32 -34.58
N ALA A 627 9.64 6.17 -33.60
CA ALA A 627 9.88 7.60 -33.79
C ALA A 627 11.34 7.94 -34.08
N LEU A 628 12.27 6.99 -34.08
CA LEU A 628 13.67 7.22 -34.40
C LEU A 628 13.81 7.67 -35.86
N LEU A 629 14.42 8.84 -36.06
CA LEU A 629 14.77 9.36 -37.41
C LEU A 629 16.12 8.78 -37.83
N GLU A 630 16.16 8.18 -39.02
CA GLU A 630 17.40 7.80 -39.68
C GLU A 630 18.07 9.09 -40.23
N ASP A 631 19.39 9.25 -40.04
CA ASP A 631 20.23 10.33 -40.56
C ASP A 631 20.02 11.76 -40.00
N ALA A 632 20.45 12.01 -38.80
CA ALA A 632 21.16 13.23 -38.41
C ALA A 632 22.17 12.90 -37.32
N ALA A 633 23.42 13.30 -37.49
CA ALA A 633 24.47 13.05 -36.48
C ALA A 633 24.02 13.61 -35.12
N PRO A 634 24.04 12.79 -34.04
CA PRO A 634 23.61 13.26 -32.74
C PRO A 634 24.54 14.36 -32.22
N ASN A 635 23.95 15.44 -31.71
CA ASN A 635 24.68 16.50 -31.04
C ASN A 635 25.20 16.00 -29.68
N LYS A 636 26.51 15.71 -29.63
CA LYS A 636 27.35 15.37 -28.47
C LYS A 636 27.08 14.02 -27.76
N PRO A 637 28.14 13.31 -27.35
CA PRO A 637 28.00 12.15 -26.47
C PRO A 637 27.47 12.60 -25.10
N ALA A 638 26.38 12.00 -24.67
CA ALA A 638 25.74 12.31 -23.40
C ALA A 638 26.51 11.66 -22.24
N THR A 639 27.08 12.49 -21.38
CA THR A 639 27.46 12.05 -20.03
C THR A 639 26.20 12.22 -19.16
N PRO A 640 25.62 11.14 -18.62
CA PRO A 640 24.41 11.26 -17.80
C PRO A 640 24.69 12.09 -16.53
N ALA A 641 23.92 13.14 -16.32
CA ALA A 641 23.97 13.92 -15.06
C ALA A 641 23.51 13.04 -13.90
N LYS A 642 24.27 13.03 -12.81
CA LYS A 642 23.83 12.44 -11.54
C LYS A 642 22.60 13.22 -11.08
N ARG A 643 21.44 12.59 -11.04
CA ARG A 643 20.29 13.14 -10.32
C ARG A 643 20.53 12.95 -8.81
N GLU A 644 20.52 14.04 -8.06
CA GLU A 644 20.30 13.99 -6.61
C GLU A 644 18.91 13.40 -6.32
N PRO A 645 18.72 12.65 -5.23
CA PRO A 645 17.41 12.12 -4.88
C PRO A 645 16.42 13.28 -4.73
N ALA A 646 15.30 13.20 -5.42
CA ALA A 646 14.24 14.20 -5.36
C ALA A 646 13.81 14.38 -3.89
N GLU A 647 13.95 15.60 -3.39
CA GLU A 647 13.35 15.99 -2.12
C GLU A 647 11.84 15.77 -2.19
N ALA A 648 11.35 14.97 -1.24
CA ALA A 648 9.93 14.66 -1.14
C ALA A 648 9.17 15.91 -0.66
N HIS A 649 8.38 16.47 -1.54
CA HIS A 649 7.33 17.43 -1.19
C HIS A 649 6.04 16.74 -0.73
#